data_9deea767629c20ec7cf3898b23935a70
#
_entry.id   9deea767629c20ec7cf3898b23935a70
#
_cell.length_a   1.000
_cell.length_b   1.000
_cell.length_c   1.000
_cell.angle_alpha   90.00
_cell.angle_beta   90.00
_cell.angle_gamma   90.00
#
_symmetry.space_group_name_H-M   'P 1'
#
loop_
_entity.id
_entity.type
_entity.pdbx_description
1 polymer ?
#
loop_
_entity_poly.entity_id
_entity_poly.type
_entity_poly.pdbx_seq_one_letter_code
_entity_poly.pdbx_strand_id
1 'polypeptide(L)'
;MATVKDAGVSQHVLKTSFKVESKLEAFYTGGNIQFTSTGSNYFCGCGNKIQIIDTKSGRIAKSLQEDEDETTCFILSPNDEILVTASRSLLLRQWDWVNEKVTRKWKAIHHAPVVNMAFDPTSTLLATGSSDSTIKIWDIIKQYCTHNLRGSQGVVHLVQFHPDPTKLMLFSSSADSCIRIWDLSTSTCISTLKGHYSNVTSLSFFEDNEKMISAGRDKVVILWDLATRKSLKTIPVYEAVESVIVLPRDKELEWCMTSEEEQNVKFITAGEKGIIRAWSVRDGKCIFAPERSANKAVDSICENPAPSSTVIQCVLNEALNCIVTVSDDQNIVLYDLNSLKILKQFVGHLDEVLDLKFVGEDHSLLSVASNSPDVKVIDRETMDCRILNGHTDTIMALDASFDGKYIASCSKDNSLRIWRLGDDKTFSCVALGVGHTHAVGTIAWPKRSTDHLVTGSQDLTLKCWKVPQIFEDNGLSKIQAVWTVKAHDKDINSVVFSPNDKLIASGSQDKTAKLWLASDGGTYGTLRGHKRGVWCAAFSPVDKCLATASADSTIKLWAIKDLTCVKTLEGHTNSVLRLEFMTRGMQIISSGSDGLIKTWNVKTNECLNTLDGHADKVWSLALNKTEDTLVTGGGDSVLNIWKDVTEEERLEEEAKQENMILKDQELSNLLGKKKFTKAIGLALSLERPFTVLSILKELLADANGEERLASVLSGLRNDQIDLVLKYMRDWNTNAKNCHATQSALSIILKLKSPDELTELPDMKDNIEAILPYTERHFNRLNRLLQQSAFLEYTWESMRLSVKDVDTKASEQLENDEEMNAENESHISVGQASNQQTEHLSDLIAMDTWDQHQSEAADGTEETIHESKTQNSEPCEGDSLLEAEPSQEENKENHKTTIVRDESLIEKTPGPGKKRRTSEIGKHLKTGIAKKVKTRKNKPL
;
A
#
# COMPACT_ATOMS: atom_id res chain seq x y z
N MET A 1 -1.37 -1.59 -55.09
CA MET A 1 -0.48 -2.68 -54.65
C MET A 1 -0.84 -3.00 -53.22
N ALA A 2 -1.51 -4.09 -53.01
CA ALA A 2 -1.92 -4.52 -51.68
C ALA A 2 -0.73 -5.26 -51.05
N THR A 3 -0.17 -4.69 -50.01
CA THR A 3 0.88 -5.33 -49.20
C THR A 3 0.23 -6.42 -48.37
N VAL A 4 0.63 -7.62 -48.64
CA VAL A 4 0.38 -8.81 -47.86
C VAL A 4 0.82 -8.54 -46.43
N LYS A 5 -0.12 -8.51 -45.50
CA LYS A 5 0.24 -8.53 -44.07
C LYS A 5 0.74 -9.94 -43.77
N ASP A 6 2.05 -10.04 -43.59
CA ASP A 6 2.67 -11.21 -42.99
C ASP A 6 1.96 -11.51 -41.66
N ALA A 7 1.50 -12.76 -41.55
CA ALA A 7 1.08 -13.33 -40.28
C ALA A 7 2.33 -13.42 -39.38
N GLY A 8 2.70 -12.31 -38.81
CA GLY A 8 3.86 -12.15 -37.93
C GLY A 8 3.63 -12.97 -36.67
N VAL A 9 4.58 -13.80 -36.35
CA VAL A 9 4.86 -14.34 -35.04
C VAL A 9 4.64 -13.20 -34.04
N SER A 10 3.63 -13.29 -33.19
CA SER A 10 3.40 -12.31 -32.16
C SER A 10 4.67 -12.24 -31.30
N GLN A 11 5.45 -11.20 -31.47
CA GLN A 11 6.54 -10.89 -30.57
C GLN A 11 5.90 -10.67 -29.21
N HIS A 12 6.12 -11.60 -28.28
CA HIS A 12 5.66 -11.44 -26.92
C HIS A 12 6.38 -10.22 -26.32
N VAL A 13 5.66 -9.14 -26.18
CA VAL A 13 6.15 -7.92 -25.55
C VAL A 13 6.44 -8.24 -24.08
N LEU A 14 7.60 -7.86 -23.60
CA LEU A 14 7.96 -7.99 -22.18
C LEU A 14 7.07 -7.06 -21.38
N LYS A 15 6.52 -7.54 -20.28
CA LYS A 15 5.72 -6.76 -19.35
C LYS A 15 6.64 -6.00 -18.41
N THR A 16 6.63 -4.68 -18.52
CA THR A 16 7.56 -3.82 -17.79
C THR A 16 6.87 -2.96 -16.74
N SER A 17 5.59 -2.66 -16.92
CA SER A 17 4.89 -1.72 -16.06
C SER A 17 3.59 -2.30 -15.52
N PHE A 18 3.45 -2.23 -14.18
CA PHE A 18 2.24 -2.59 -13.47
C PHE A 18 1.83 -1.42 -12.59
N LYS A 19 0.54 -1.06 -12.59
CA LYS A 19 -0.03 -0.05 -11.71
C LYS A 19 -1.07 -0.66 -10.79
N VAL A 20 -1.17 -0.15 -9.57
CA VAL A 20 -2.20 -0.57 -8.62
C VAL A 20 -3.56 -0.10 -9.15
N GLU A 21 -4.43 -1.04 -9.49
CA GLU A 21 -5.81 -0.80 -9.90
C GLU A 21 -6.71 -0.59 -8.68
N SER A 22 -6.55 -1.46 -7.68
CA SER A 22 -7.31 -1.37 -6.43
C SER A 22 -6.52 -1.95 -5.27
N LYS A 23 -6.81 -1.41 -4.08
CA LYS A 23 -6.29 -1.89 -2.81
C LYS A 23 -7.44 -2.35 -1.94
N LEU A 24 -7.27 -3.51 -1.32
CA LEU A 24 -8.14 -4.00 -0.28
C LEU A 24 -7.41 -3.81 1.06
N GLU A 25 -7.68 -2.68 1.68
CA GLU A 25 -7.15 -2.33 3.01
C GLU A 25 -8.15 -2.72 4.09
N ALA A 26 -7.69 -2.85 5.33
CA ALA A 26 -8.56 -3.00 6.46
C ALA A 26 -9.48 -1.79 6.58
N PHE A 27 -10.78 -2.02 6.64
CA PHE A 27 -11.76 -0.96 6.82
C PHE A 27 -12.52 -1.05 8.14
N TYR A 28 -12.44 -2.18 8.82
CA TYR A 28 -13.06 -2.38 10.12
C TYR A 28 -12.13 -3.18 11.04
N THR A 29 -11.80 -2.60 12.18
CA THR A 29 -10.93 -3.22 13.18
C THR A 29 -11.64 -3.51 14.50
N GLY A 30 -12.94 -3.20 14.61
CA GLY A 30 -13.76 -3.44 15.78
C GLY A 30 -14.62 -2.24 16.18
N GLY A 31 -15.53 -2.44 17.10
CA GLY A 31 -16.47 -1.43 17.57
C GLY A 31 -17.85 -1.50 16.92
N ASN A 32 -18.66 -0.48 17.10
CA ASN A 32 -20.02 -0.42 16.58
C ASN A 32 -20.04 0.00 15.11
N ILE A 33 -21.02 -0.52 14.37
CA ILE A 33 -21.34 -0.11 13.00
C ILE A 33 -22.65 0.65 13.00
N GLN A 34 -22.76 1.69 12.16
CA GLN A 34 -23.99 2.45 11.99
C GLN A 34 -24.30 2.65 10.51
N PHE A 35 -25.57 2.59 10.16
CA PHE A 35 -26.08 2.79 8.81
C PHE A 35 -26.72 4.18 8.68
N THR A 36 -26.69 4.72 7.46
CA THR A 36 -27.54 5.84 7.09
C THR A 36 -29.02 5.42 7.11
N SER A 37 -29.93 6.34 7.29
CA SER A 37 -31.39 6.11 7.25
C SER A 37 -31.84 5.45 5.93
N THR A 38 -31.14 5.75 4.84
CA THR A 38 -31.37 5.17 3.51
C THR A 38 -30.76 3.79 3.33
N GLY A 39 -29.88 3.35 4.25
CA GLY A 39 -29.13 2.11 4.14
C GLY A 39 -28.07 2.09 3.04
N SER A 40 -27.84 3.21 2.33
CA SER A 40 -26.89 3.26 1.23
C SER A 40 -25.42 3.15 1.67
N ASN A 41 -25.11 3.73 2.81
CA ASN A 41 -23.76 3.72 3.38
C ASN A 41 -23.80 3.22 4.82
N TYR A 42 -22.67 2.65 5.25
CA TYR A 42 -22.43 2.35 6.66
C TYR A 42 -21.09 2.88 7.12
N PHE A 43 -21.03 3.22 8.39
CA PHE A 43 -19.87 3.76 9.07
C PHE A 43 -19.23 2.68 9.92
N CYS A 44 -17.92 2.56 9.89
CA CYS A 44 -17.16 1.63 10.72
C CYS A 44 -15.84 2.25 11.18
N GLY A 45 -15.36 1.81 12.34
CA GLY A 45 -14.10 2.26 12.92
C GLY A 45 -12.93 1.43 12.42
N CYS A 46 -11.85 2.10 12.00
CA CYS A 46 -10.59 1.48 11.68
C CYS A 46 -9.45 2.23 12.37
N GLY A 47 -9.13 1.82 13.61
CA GLY A 47 -8.10 2.48 14.41
C GLY A 47 -8.40 3.94 14.70
N ASN A 48 -7.66 4.85 14.08
CA ASN A 48 -7.84 6.30 14.20
C ASN A 48 -8.73 6.92 13.11
N LYS A 49 -9.21 6.10 12.16
CA LYS A 49 -10.04 6.53 11.02
C LYS A 49 -11.47 6.02 11.15
N ILE A 50 -12.40 6.76 10.57
CA ILE A 50 -13.74 6.25 10.31
C ILE A 50 -13.88 6.07 8.82
N GLN A 51 -14.21 4.85 8.43
CA GLN A 51 -14.45 4.48 7.05
C GLN A 51 -15.94 4.53 6.74
N ILE A 52 -16.29 5.10 5.61
CA ILE A 52 -17.65 5.14 5.09
C ILE A 52 -17.69 4.23 3.87
N ILE A 53 -18.51 3.20 3.92
CA ILE A 53 -18.55 2.15 2.93
C ILE A 53 -19.91 2.14 2.25
N ASP A 54 -19.90 2.03 0.93
CA ASP A 54 -21.12 1.83 0.15
C ASP A 54 -21.62 0.38 0.30
N THR A 55 -22.81 0.20 0.77
CA THR A 55 -23.43 -1.12 1.03
C THR A 55 -23.55 -1.99 -0.23
N LYS A 56 -23.72 -1.37 -1.39
CA LYS A 56 -23.89 -2.11 -2.65
C LYS A 56 -22.57 -2.62 -3.21
N SER A 57 -21.56 -1.76 -3.29
CA SER A 57 -20.26 -2.10 -3.89
C SER A 57 -19.28 -2.69 -2.86
N GLY A 58 -19.49 -2.49 -1.55
CA GLY A 58 -18.55 -2.91 -0.50
C GLY A 58 -17.22 -2.14 -0.50
N ARG A 59 -17.14 -1.07 -1.29
CA ARG A 59 -15.91 -0.26 -1.39
C ARG A 59 -15.96 0.93 -0.45
N ILE A 60 -14.78 1.35 -0.02
CA ILE A 60 -14.62 2.56 0.78
C ILE A 60 -14.99 3.76 -0.09
N ALA A 61 -16.06 4.45 0.30
CA ALA A 61 -16.50 5.68 -0.37
C ALA A 61 -15.70 6.89 0.12
N LYS A 62 -15.47 6.97 1.45
CA LYS A 62 -14.77 8.08 2.10
C LYS A 62 -14.04 7.60 3.36
N SER A 63 -13.00 8.34 3.75
CA SER A 63 -12.22 8.08 4.96
C SER A 63 -12.03 9.37 5.76
N LEU A 64 -12.50 9.38 6.99
CA LEU A 64 -12.41 10.54 7.89
C LEU A 64 -11.27 10.31 8.88
N GLN A 65 -10.24 11.12 8.80
CA GLN A 65 -9.08 11.10 9.70
C GLN A 65 -8.63 12.52 10.01
N GLU A 66 -8.32 12.79 11.26
CA GLU A 66 -7.76 14.08 11.65
C GLU A 66 -6.58 13.95 12.63
N ASP A 67 -6.66 13.07 13.63
CA ASP A 67 -5.63 12.88 14.65
C ASP A 67 -4.97 11.50 14.54
N GLU A 68 -3.83 11.36 15.23
CA GLU A 68 -3.14 10.08 15.39
C GLU A 68 -3.76 9.18 16.48
N ASP A 69 -4.62 9.75 17.37
CA ASP A 69 -5.24 9.03 18.47
C ASP A 69 -6.39 8.13 18.02
N GLU A 70 -6.48 6.95 18.63
CA GLU A 70 -7.54 5.97 18.38
C GLU A 70 -8.95 6.53 18.69
N THR A 71 -9.89 6.26 17.80
CA THR A 71 -11.31 6.55 17.99
C THR A 71 -11.94 5.51 18.91
N THR A 72 -12.52 5.91 20.03
CA THR A 72 -13.15 5.00 21.01
C THR A 72 -14.58 4.66 20.67
N CYS A 73 -15.35 5.59 20.18
CA CYS A 73 -16.72 5.40 19.68
C CYS A 73 -17.14 6.53 18.75
N PHE A 74 -18.16 6.28 17.95
CA PHE A 74 -18.77 7.27 17.08
C PHE A 74 -20.27 7.06 17.00
N ILE A 75 -20.99 8.09 16.58
CA ILE A 75 -22.44 8.04 16.39
C ILE A 75 -22.88 8.99 15.28
N LEU A 76 -23.79 8.50 14.44
CA LEU A 76 -24.46 9.28 13.41
C LEU A 76 -25.78 9.82 13.97
N SER A 77 -26.10 11.07 13.65
CA SER A 77 -27.40 11.64 14.02
C SER A 77 -28.55 10.97 13.26
N PRO A 78 -29.77 10.87 13.85
CA PRO A 78 -30.94 10.27 13.18
C PRO A 78 -31.35 10.94 11.87
N ASN A 79 -30.97 12.21 11.64
CA ASN A 79 -31.21 12.95 10.39
C ASN A 79 -30.09 12.80 9.35
N ASP A 80 -29.09 11.94 9.59
CA ASP A 80 -27.92 11.69 8.74
C ASP A 80 -27.02 12.92 8.43
N GLU A 81 -27.19 14.05 9.15
CA GLU A 81 -26.41 15.25 8.85
C GLU A 81 -25.08 15.32 9.59
N ILE A 82 -25.07 14.83 10.83
CA ILE A 82 -23.96 15.04 11.77
C ILE A 82 -23.39 13.69 12.23
N LEU A 83 -22.10 13.52 12.08
CA LEU A 83 -21.35 12.43 12.70
C LEU A 83 -20.56 12.99 13.89
N VAL A 84 -20.66 12.37 15.05
CA VAL A 84 -19.83 12.71 16.21
C VAL A 84 -18.89 11.56 16.56
N THR A 85 -17.64 11.88 16.77
CA THR A 85 -16.59 10.91 17.14
C THR A 85 -15.98 11.27 18.46
N ALA A 86 -15.68 10.27 19.29
CA ALA A 86 -14.90 10.41 20.51
C ALA A 86 -13.56 9.72 20.36
N SER A 87 -12.50 10.38 20.79
CA SER A 87 -11.15 9.81 20.78
C SER A 87 -10.63 9.55 22.19
N ARG A 88 -9.59 8.74 22.28
CA ARG A 88 -8.89 8.40 23.52
C ARG A 88 -8.31 9.62 24.23
N SER A 89 -8.01 10.69 23.47
CA SER A 89 -7.56 11.99 24.00
C SER A 89 -8.66 12.81 24.70
N LEU A 90 -9.86 12.25 24.88
CA LEU A 90 -11.03 12.91 25.46
C LEU A 90 -11.56 14.09 24.62
N LEU A 91 -11.32 14.09 23.33
CA LEU A 91 -11.87 15.05 22.40
C LEU A 91 -13.10 14.47 21.71
N LEU A 92 -14.13 15.30 21.61
CA LEU A 92 -15.30 15.05 20.79
C LEU A 92 -15.21 15.91 19.53
N ARG A 93 -15.48 15.30 18.37
CA ARG A 93 -15.46 15.98 17.07
C ARG A 93 -16.81 15.83 16.40
N GLN A 94 -17.27 16.90 15.87
CA GLN A 94 -18.46 16.94 15.02
C GLN A 94 -18.01 17.06 13.56
N TRP A 95 -18.45 16.14 12.74
CA TRP A 95 -18.10 16.06 11.34
C TRP A 95 -19.30 16.39 10.44
N ASP A 96 -19.02 17.14 9.39
CA ASP A 96 -19.80 17.10 8.17
C ASP A 96 -19.15 16.01 7.29
N TRP A 97 -19.71 14.80 7.36
CA TRP A 97 -19.16 13.63 6.70
C TRP A 97 -19.30 13.68 5.17
N VAL A 98 -20.26 14.50 4.65
CA VAL A 98 -20.45 14.68 3.22
C VAL A 98 -19.30 15.47 2.60
N ASN A 99 -18.83 16.51 3.29
CA ASN A 99 -17.72 17.38 2.86
C ASN A 99 -16.38 17.00 3.50
N GLU A 100 -16.32 15.93 4.31
CA GLU A 100 -15.10 15.45 5.00
C GLU A 100 -14.44 16.50 5.90
N LYS A 101 -15.22 17.38 6.48
CA LYS A 101 -14.72 18.49 7.31
C LYS A 101 -15.16 18.37 8.75
N VAL A 102 -14.23 18.62 9.65
CA VAL A 102 -14.57 18.83 11.07
C VAL A 102 -15.20 20.19 11.23
N THR A 103 -16.46 20.20 11.61
CA THR A 103 -17.20 21.46 11.89
C THR A 103 -16.84 21.98 13.26
N ARG A 104 -16.54 21.09 14.21
CA ARG A 104 -16.29 21.48 15.59
C ARG A 104 -15.47 20.44 16.36
N LYS A 105 -14.64 20.94 17.29
CA LYS A 105 -13.90 20.15 18.30
C LYS A 105 -14.16 20.69 19.70
N TRP A 106 -14.38 19.81 20.68
CA TRP A 106 -14.47 20.19 22.08
C TRP A 106 -14.01 19.06 23.01
N LYS A 107 -13.66 19.43 24.24
CA LYS A 107 -13.27 18.46 25.25
C LYS A 107 -14.48 17.80 25.90
N ALA A 108 -14.48 16.49 26.04
CA ALA A 108 -15.57 15.71 26.63
C ALA A 108 -15.83 15.99 28.14
N ILE A 109 -14.94 16.72 28.81
CA ILE A 109 -15.00 17.01 30.26
C ILE A 109 -15.08 15.74 31.13
N HIS A 110 -14.88 14.55 30.54
CA HIS A 110 -14.73 13.31 31.27
C HIS A 110 -13.31 13.14 31.79
N HIS A 111 -13.14 12.27 32.79
CA HIS A 111 -11.81 11.94 33.33
C HIS A 111 -11.25 10.63 32.75
N ALA A 112 -12.08 9.89 32.02
CA ALA A 112 -11.71 8.66 31.34
C ALA A 112 -12.37 8.60 29.95
N PRO A 113 -11.93 7.71 29.04
CA PRO A 113 -12.48 7.64 27.69
C PRO A 113 -13.99 7.43 27.64
N VAL A 114 -14.61 7.99 26.61
CA VAL A 114 -16.02 7.77 26.31
C VAL A 114 -16.16 6.40 25.65
N VAL A 115 -17.06 5.57 26.19
CA VAL A 115 -17.28 4.19 25.73
C VAL A 115 -18.49 4.07 24.84
N ASN A 116 -19.55 4.83 25.14
CA ASN A 116 -20.81 4.76 24.40
C ASN A 116 -21.42 6.15 24.25
N MET A 117 -22.07 6.38 23.13
CA MET A 117 -22.78 7.62 22.81
C MET A 117 -24.16 7.33 22.24
N ALA A 118 -25.11 8.21 22.49
CA ALA A 118 -26.44 8.15 21.92
C ALA A 118 -26.95 9.55 21.55
N PHE A 119 -27.64 9.66 20.41
CA PHE A 119 -28.40 10.84 20.02
C PHE A 119 -29.84 10.71 20.49
N ASP A 120 -30.43 11.86 20.80
CA ASP A 120 -31.87 12.03 20.96
C ASP A 120 -32.57 11.89 19.58
N PRO A 121 -33.83 11.38 19.51
CA PRO A 121 -34.58 11.25 18.27
C PRO A 121 -34.69 12.54 17.44
N THR A 122 -34.59 13.71 18.08
CA THR A 122 -34.65 15.02 17.44
C THR A 122 -33.30 15.52 16.93
N SER A 123 -32.21 14.74 17.08
CA SER A 123 -30.81 15.12 16.70
C SER A 123 -30.27 16.37 17.40
N THR A 124 -30.89 16.79 18.55
CA THR A 124 -30.49 18.02 19.26
C THR A 124 -29.60 17.76 20.47
N LEU A 125 -29.78 16.62 21.15
CA LEU A 125 -29.02 16.23 22.34
C LEU A 125 -28.14 15.00 22.07
N LEU A 126 -26.93 15.04 22.60
CA LEU A 126 -25.99 13.94 22.58
C LEU A 126 -25.66 13.51 24.02
N ALA A 127 -25.87 12.25 24.33
CA ALA A 127 -25.43 11.66 25.60
C ALA A 127 -24.11 10.92 25.43
N THR A 128 -23.19 11.10 26.37
CA THR A 128 -21.88 10.42 26.40
C THR A 128 -21.73 9.67 27.71
N GLY A 129 -21.51 8.36 27.64
CA GLY A 129 -21.21 7.48 28.76
C GLY A 129 -19.71 7.15 28.80
N SER A 130 -19.10 7.29 29.95
CA SER A 130 -17.67 7.14 30.13
C SER A 130 -17.28 6.07 31.15
N SER A 131 -16.03 5.65 31.09
CA SER A 131 -15.41 4.78 32.09
C SER A 131 -15.24 5.47 33.46
N ASP A 132 -15.47 6.79 33.55
CA ASP A 132 -15.45 7.55 34.81
C ASP A 132 -16.76 7.45 35.61
N SER A 133 -17.67 6.55 35.25
CA SER A 133 -18.98 6.34 35.88
C SER A 133 -19.94 7.53 35.75
N THR A 134 -19.68 8.48 34.90
CA THR A 134 -20.55 9.64 34.66
C THR A 134 -21.15 9.62 33.27
N ILE A 135 -22.35 10.22 33.17
CA ILE A 135 -23.00 10.44 31.86
C ILE A 135 -23.15 11.94 31.68
N LYS A 136 -22.76 12.46 30.53
CA LYS A 136 -22.94 13.88 30.21
C LYS A 136 -23.80 14.04 28.99
N ILE A 137 -24.64 15.08 29.02
CA ILE A 137 -25.53 15.40 27.92
C ILE A 137 -25.13 16.75 27.35
N TRP A 138 -25.02 16.79 26.05
CA TRP A 138 -24.56 17.93 25.28
C TRP A 138 -25.69 18.42 24.37
N ASP A 139 -25.94 19.70 24.39
CA ASP A 139 -26.78 20.37 23.38
C ASP A 139 -25.86 20.68 22.16
N ILE A 140 -26.08 20.01 21.04
CA ILE A 140 -25.27 20.14 19.85
C ILE A 140 -25.47 21.51 19.19
N ILE A 141 -26.70 22.05 19.26
CA ILE A 141 -27.04 23.34 18.65
C ILE A 141 -26.44 24.48 19.47
N LYS A 142 -26.72 24.50 20.78
CA LYS A 142 -26.24 25.55 21.70
C LYS A 142 -24.82 25.34 22.20
N GLN A 143 -24.25 24.18 21.98
CA GLN A 143 -22.81 23.91 22.13
C GLN A 143 -22.29 23.89 23.58
N TYR A 144 -23.06 23.43 24.54
CA TYR A 144 -22.62 23.27 25.93
C TYR A 144 -23.12 21.97 26.58
N CYS A 145 -22.47 21.56 27.66
CA CYS A 145 -22.93 20.43 28.47
C CYS A 145 -24.13 20.85 29.33
N THR A 146 -25.28 20.27 29.07
CA THR A 146 -26.54 20.58 29.77
C THR A 146 -26.66 19.83 31.07
N HIS A 147 -26.28 18.54 31.12
CA HIS A 147 -26.47 17.68 32.30
C HIS A 147 -25.22 16.86 32.59
N ASN A 148 -24.98 16.61 33.89
CA ASN A 148 -23.95 15.71 34.36
C ASN A 148 -24.57 14.75 35.35
N LEU A 149 -24.96 13.56 34.87
CA LEU A 149 -25.65 12.57 35.64
C LEU A 149 -24.65 11.67 36.36
N ARG A 150 -24.80 11.57 37.69
CA ARG A 150 -23.95 10.78 38.56
C ARG A 150 -24.78 9.78 39.36
N GLY A 151 -24.24 8.59 39.59
CA GLY A 151 -24.95 7.54 40.33
C GLY A 151 -24.70 6.12 39.80
N SER A 152 -24.08 6.00 38.62
CA SER A 152 -23.59 4.73 38.10
C SER A 152 -22.33 4.29 38.86
N GLN A 153 -22.10 2.99 38.97
CA GLN A 153 -20.91 2.42 39.57
C GLN A 153 -20.11 1.65 38.52
N GLY A 154 -18.88 2.05 38.29
CA GLY A 154 -18.04 1.48 37.24
C GLY A 154 -18.33 2.02 35.84
N VAL A 155 -17.82 1.36 34.81
CA VAL A 155 -17.93 1.77 33.43
C VAL A 155 -19.37 1.81 32.96
N VAL A 156 -19.76 2.89 32.26
CA VAL A 156 -21.06 3.00 31.62
C VAL A 156 -20.95 2.38 30.22
N HIS A 157 -21.54 1.18 30.06
CA HIS A 157 -21.43 0.42 28.82
C HIS A 157 -22.51 0.79 27.82
N LEU A 158 -23.69 1.21 28.32
CA LEU A 158 -24.82 1.48 27.46
C LEU A 158 -25.50 2.79 27.86
N VAL A 159 -25.80 3.60 26.85
CA VAL A 159 -26.59 4.83 26.96
C VAL A 159 -27.59 4.86 25.82
N GLN A 160 -28.88 5.11 26.08
CA GLN A 160 -29.89 5.17 25.04
C GLN A 160 -31.04 6.11 25.46
N PHE A 161 -31.48 6.99 24.57
CA PHE A 161 -32.64 7.82 24.74
C PHE A 161 -33.92 7.02 24.52
N HIS A 162 -35.02 7.49 25.13
CA HIS A 162 -36.35 7.01 24.82
C HIS A 162 -36.69 7.36 23.37
N PRO A 163 -37.27 6.43 22.56
CA PRO A 163 -37.57 6.72 21.16
C PRO A 163 -38.65 7.79 20.96
N ASP A 164 -39.55 8.01 21.91
CA ASP A 164 -40.55 9.06 21.88
C ASP A 164 -39.91 10.41 22.27
N PRO A 165 -39.89 11.42 21.36
CA PRO A 165 -39.25 12.70 21.63
C PRO A 165 -39.96 13.53 22.70
N THR A 166 -41.22 13.20 23.02
CA THR A 166 -41.99 13.92 24.06
C THR A 166 -41.56 13.51 25.47
N LYS A 167 -41.00 12.32 25.63
CA LYS A 167 -40.50 11.78 26.88
C LYS A 167 -38.99 12.01 26.99
N LEU A 168 -38.57 13.06 27.69
CA LEU A 168 -37.15 13.38 27.88
C LEU A 168 -36.48 12.43 28.88
N MET A 169 -36.46 11.15 28.57
CA MET A 169 -35.87 10.08 29.40
C MET A 169 -34.64 9.49 28.77
N LEU A 170 -33.63 9.21 29.59
CA LEU A 170 -32.42 8.51 29.21
C LEU A 170 -32.28 7.20 29.99
N PHE A 171 -31.90 6.14 29.32
CA PHE A 171 -31.58 4.85 29.90
C PHE A 171 -30.07 4.64 29.91
N SER A 172 -29.56 4.11 31.01
CA SER A 172 -28.14 3.79 31.10
C SER A 172 -27.90 2.49 31.85
N SER A 173 -26.91 1.74 31.42
CA SER A 173 -26.42 0.59 32.16
C SER A 173 -24.92 0.73 32.43
N SER A 174 -24.51 0.24 33.60
CA SER A 174 -23.09 0.25 34.02
C SER A 174 -22.66 -1.12 34.55
N ALA A 175 -21.41 -1.23 34.91
CA ALA A 175 -20.82 -2.48 35.40
C ALA A 175 -21.46 -3.03 36.69
N ASP A 176 -22.35 -2.27 37.32
CA ASP A 176 -23.16 -2.70 38.46
C ASP A 176 -24.40 -3.52 38.08
N SER A 177 -24.56 -3.90 36.83
CA SER A 177 -25.68 -4.70 36.30
C SER A 177 -27.07 -4.06 36.46
N CYS A 178 -27.13 -2.77 36.76
CA CYS A 178 -28.35 -2.02 36.96
C CYS A 178 -28.67 -1.14 35.76
N ILE A 179 -29.95 -1.12 35.36
CA ILE A 179 -30.47 -0.17 34.38
C ILE A 179 -31.06 1.02 35.12
N ARG A 180 -30.58 2.23 34.87
CA ARG A 180 -31.08 3.48 35.43
C ARG A 180 -31.87 4.25 34.40
N ILE A 181 -33.02 4.79 34.89
CA ILE A 181 -33.87 5.66 34.11
C ILE A 181 -33.70 7.07 34.66
N TRP A 182 -33.26 7.97 33.80
CA TRP A 182 -33.00 9.37 34.12
C TRP A 182 -34.07 10.27 33.49
N ASP A 183 -34.58 11.22 34.24
CA ASP A 183 -35.39 12.30 33.70
C ASP A 183 -34.51 13.52 33.45
N LEU A 184 -34.49 13.97 32.23
CA LEU A 184 -33.67 15.10 31.83
C LEU A 184 -34.28 16.44 32.21
N SER A 185 -35.59 16.49 32.45
CA SER A 185 -36.25 17.72 32.93
C SER A 185 -35.82 18.07 34.35
N THR A 186 -35.69 17.06 35.21
CA THR A 186 -35.34 17.20 36.64
C THR A 186 -33.84 16.88 36.90
N SER A 187 -33.13 16.32 35.95
CA SER A 187 -31.74 15.84 36.12
C SER A 187 -31.57 14.76 37.21
N THR A 188 -32.62 13.99 37.49
CA THR A 188 -32.62 12.99 38.56
C THR A 188 -32.82 11.58 38.05
N CYS A 189 -32.32 10.59 38.79
CA CYS A 189 -32.60 9.18 38.53
C CYS A 189 -34.02 8.85 39.06
N ILE A 190 -34.94 8.58 38.14
CA ILE A 190 -36.33 8.24 38.46
C ILE A 190 -36.40 6.85 39.09
N SER A 191 -35.66 5.88 38.51
CA SER A 191 -35.75 4.48 38.95
C SER A 191 -34.47 3.73 38.60
N THR A 192 -34.16 2.72 39.40
CA THR A 192 -33.09 1.75 39.15
C THR A 192 -33.75 0.36 39.02
N LEU A 193 -33.67 -0.19 37.79
CA LEU A 193 -34.20 -1.52 37.50
C LEU A 193 -33.12 -2.56 37.87
N LYS A 194 -33.45 -3.46 38.78
CA LYS A 194 -32.57 -4.54 39.25
C LYS A 194 -33.14 -5.89 38.80
N GLY A 195 -32.32 -6.74 38.23
CA GLY A 195 -32.77 -8.06 37.73
C GLY A 195 -31.67 -8.82 37.01
N HIS A 196 -30.75 -8.11 36.37
CA HIS A 196 -29.58 -8.70 35.76
C HIS A 196 -28.46 -8.98 36.79
N TYR A 197 -27.69 -10.02 36.54
CA TYR A 197 -26.56 -10.45 37.39
C TYR A 197 -25.19 -10.18 36.73
N SER A 198 -25.20 -9.74 35.48
CA SER A 198 -24.00 -9.34 34.76
C SER A 198 -24.30 -8.07 33.92
N ASN A 199 -23.29 -7.59 33.17
CA ASN A 199 -23.43 -6.39 32.36
C ASN A 199 -24.60 -6.51 31.38
N VAL A 200 -25.42 -5.47 31.30
CA VAL A 200 -26.47 -5.31 30.30
C VAL A 200 -25.80 -4.71 29.04
N THR A 201 -25.94 -5.40 27.95
CA THR A 201 -25.24 -5.08 26.68
C THR A 201 -26.14 -4.37 25.69
N SER A 202 -27.43 -4.66 25.67
CA SER A 202 -28.35 -4.08 24.69
C SER A 202 -29.76 -3.88 25.28
N LEU A 203 -30.43 -2.81 24.79
CA LEU A 203 -31.81 -2.47 25.08
C LEU A 203 -32.58 -2.29 23.78
N SER A 204 -33.88 -2.67 23.80
CA SER A 204 -34.77 -2.41 22.65
C SER A 204 -36.19 -2.11 23.17
N PHE A 205 -36.90 -1.19 22.49
CA PHE A 205 -38.25 -0.76 22.91
C PHE A 205 -39.29 -1.38 21.96
N PHE A 206 -40.51 -1.60 22.50
CA PHE A 206 -41.60 -2.15 21.71
C PHE A 206 -42.97 -1.74 22.31
N GLU A 207 -44.10 -2.07 21.64
CA GLU A 207 -45.47 -1.70 22.02
C GLU A 207 -45.61 -0.18 22.31
N ASP A 208 -45.45 0.61 21.25
CA ASP A 208 -45.51 2.08 21.28
C ASP A 208 -44.52 2.71 22.30
N ASN A 209 -43.40 2.02 22.51
CA ASN A 209 -42.33 2.42 23.43
C ASN A 209 -42.76 2.44 24.92
N GLU A 210 -43.83 1.70 25.31
CA GLU A 210 -44.21 1.52 26.69
C GLU A 210 -43.52 0.37 27.38
N LYS A 211 -42.99 -0.58 26.61
CA LYS A 211 -42.26 -1.75 27.12
C LYS A 211 -40.83 -1.78 26.56
N MET A 212 -39.92 -2.38 27.31
CA MET A 212 -38.51 -2.49 27.00
C MET A 212 -38.04 -3.93 27.19
N ILE A 213 -37.16 -4.37 26.31
CA ILE A 213 -36.41 -5.62 26.43
C ILE A 213 -34.95 -5.25 26.74
N SER A 214 -34.39 -5.91 27.75
CA SER A 214 -32.98 -5.82 28.06
C SER A 214 -32.31 -7.18 27.93
N ALA A 215 -31.09 -7.19 27.40
CA ALA A 215 -30.26 -8.38 27.28
C ALA A 215 -28.89 -8.16 27.92
N GLY A 216 -28.31 -9.21 28.45
CA GLY A 216 -27.01 -9.13 29.10
C GLY A 216 -26.18 -10.41 28.98
N ARG A 217 -24.97 -10.33 29.50
CA ARG A 217 -24.02 -11.46 29.56
C ARG A 217 -24.37 -12.51 30.62
N ASP A 218 -25.42 -12.29 31.40
CA ASP A 218 -25.98 -13.23 32.36
C ASP A 218 -26.87 -14.33 31.73
N LYS A 219 -26.90 -14.38 30.39
CA LYS A 219 -27.66 -15.39 29.61
C LYS A 219 -29.15 -15.31 29.73
N VAL A 220 -29.67 -14.16 30.13
CA VAL A 220 -31.11 -13.91 30.22
C VAL A 220 -31.50 -12.63 29.47
N VAL A 221 -32.75 -12.64 29.01
CA VAL A 221 -33.43 -11.48 28.46
C VAL A 221 -34.60 -11.15 29.40
N ILE A 222 -34.70 -9.89 29.81
CA ILE A 222 -35.75 -9.44 30.72
C ILE A 222 -36.66 -8.44 30.03
N LEU A 223 -37.98 -8.67 30.14
CA LEU A 223 -39.02 -7.75 29.72
C LEU A 223 -39.41 -6.82 30.86
N TRP A 224 -39.48 -5.54 30.59
CA TRP A 224 -39.85 -4.51 31.55
C TRP A 224 -41.04 -3.73 31.07
N ASP A 225 -41.94 -3.40 32.02
CA ASP A 225 -42.96 -2.39 31.79
C ASP A 225 -42.47 -1.05 32.36
N LEU A 226 -42.41 -0.04 31.51
CA LEU A 226 -41.88 1.27 31.84
C LEU A 226 -42.85 2.09 32.69
N ALA A 227 -44.17 1.84 32.58
CA ALA A 227 -45.18 2.51 33.37
C ALA A 227 -45.10 2.06 34.83
N THR A 228 -45.07 0.75 35.06
CA THR A 228 -44.97 0.18 36.42
C THR A 228 -43.57 0.02 36.95
N ARG A 229 -42.55 0.13 36.05
CA ARG A 229 -41.13 -0.05 36.36
C ARG A 229 -40.80 -1.42 36.98
N LYS A 230 -41.52 -2.45 36.57
CA LYS A 230 -41.35 -3.82 37.06
C LYS A 230 -40.96 -4.75 35.90
N SER A 231 -40.25 -5.82 36.23
CA SER A 231 -40.01 -6.92 35.30
C SER A 231 -41.30 -7.70 35.06
N LEU A 232 -41.66 -7.87 33.78
CA LEU A 232 -42.84 -8.68 33.39
C LEU A 232 -42.47 -10.16 33.27
N LYS A 233 -41.32 -10.42 32.58
CA LYS A 233 -40.91 -11.78 32.28
C LYS A 233 -39.39 -11.85 32.14
N THR A 234 -38.82 -12.97 32.59
CA THR A 234 -37.39 -13.31 32.36
C THR A 234 -37.32 -14.52 31.47
N ILE A 235 -36.60 -14.41 30.35
CA ILE A 235 -36.46 -15.44 29.32
C ILE A 235 -35.02 -15.94 29.34
N PRO A 236 -34.77 -17.23 29.65
CA PRO A 236 -33.42 -17.79 29.60
C PRO A 236 -33.02 -18.05 28.12
N VAL A 237 -31.87 -17.52 27.69
CA VAL A 237 -31.36 -17.68 26.33
C VAL A 237 -30.24 -18.70 26.26
N TYR A 238 -29.62 -19.06 27.40
CA TYR A 238 -28.55 -20.05 27.54
C TYR A 238 -27.25 -19.70 26.85
N GLU A 239 -27.06 -18.43 26.44
CA GLU A 239 -25.82 -17.87 25.94
C GLU A 239 -25.67 -16.41 26.35
N ALA A 240 -24.43 -15.91 26.44
CA ALA A 240 -24.22 -14.48 26.65
C ALA A 240 -24.70 -13.72 25.41
N VAL A 241 -25.61 -12.74 25.64
CA VAL A 241 -26.21 -11.94 24.58
C VAL A 241 -25.47 -10.60 24.50
N GLU A 242 -25.00 -10.22 23.35
CA GLU A 242 -24.37 -8.93 23.11
C GLU A 242 -25.33 -7.93 22.47
N SER A 243 -26.28 -8.40 21.66
CA SER A 243 -27.26 -7.53 21.00
C SER A 243 -28.65 -8.13 20.95
N VAL A 244 -29.66 -7.29 21.16
CA VAL A 244 -31.10 -7.63 21.05
C VAL A 244 -31.78 -6.60 20.14
N ILE A 245 -32.63 -7.07 19.23
CA ILE A 245 -33.40 -6.26 18.29
C ILE A 245 -34.85 -6.74 18.31
N VAL A 246 -35.81 -5.81 18.42
CA VAL A 246 -37.22 -6.09 18.22
C VAL A 246 -37.57 -5.95 16.74
N LEU A 247 -38.31 -6.92 16.21
CA LEU A 247 -38.74 -6.91 14.82
C LEU A 247 -40.04 -6.13 14.63
N PRO A 248 -40.20 -5.42 13.50
CA PRO A 248 -41.46 -4.78 13.14
C PRO A 248 -42.62 -5.80 13.04
N ARG A 249 -43.80 -5.44 13.46
CA ARG A 249 -45.00 -6.31 13.42
C ARG A 249 -45.57 -6.49 12.01
N ASP A 250 -45.33 -5.54 11.12
CA ASP A 250 -46.03 -5.39 9.86
C ASP A 250 -45.44 -6.23 8.72
N LYS A 251 -44.39 -7.04 9.00
CA LYS A 251 -43.68 -7.82 7.98
C LYS A 251 -43.99 -9.29 8.09
N GLU A 252 -44.40 -9.88 6.97
CA GLU A 252 -44.51 -11.34 6.82
C GLU A 252 -43.13 -11.97 6.78
N LEU A 253 -42.91 -12.94 7.67
CA LEU A 253 -41.61 -13.61 7.82
C LEU A 253 -41.79 -15.08 7.44
N GLU A 254 -41.09 -15.53 6.41
CA GLU A 254 -41.16 -16.90 5.85
C GLU A 254 -40.82 -18.00 6.86
N TRP A 255 -40.00 -17.68 7.86
CA TRP A 255 -39.60 -18.62 8.91
C TRP A 255 -40.60 -18.75 10.06
N CYS A 256 -41.75 -18.04 10.02
CA CYS A 256 -42.85 -18.19 10.96
C CYS A 256 -43.83 -19.24 10.44
N MET A 257 -44.01 -20.32 11.20
CA MET A 257 -44.75 -21.48 10.76
C MET A 257 -46.27 -21.41 11.03
N THR A 258 -46.76 -20.48 11.86
CA THR A 258 -48.18 -20.40 12.23
C THR A 258 -48.71 -18.96 12.22
N SER A 259 -50.00 -18.82 11.82
CA SER A 259 -50.71 -17.52 11.80
C SER A 259 -50.87 -16.87 13.20
N GLU A 260 -50.83 -17.66 14.27
CA GLU A 260 -50.80 -17.14 15.65
C GLU A 260 -49.45 -16.58 16.05
N GLU A 261 -48.37 -17.06 15.47
CA GLU A 261 -47.00 -16.54 15.66
C GLU A 261 -46.77 -15.23 14.93
N GLU A 262 -47.47 -14.97 13.83
CA GLU A 262 -47.36 -13.74 13.05
C GLU A 262 -47.81 -12.50 13.83
N GLN A 263 -48.81 -12.61 14.68
CA GLN A 263 -49.36 -11.50 15.50
C GLN A 263 -48.53 -11.15 16.74
N ASN A 264 -47.61 -12.02 17.15
CA ASN A 264 -46.80 -11.82 18.36
C ASN A 264 -45.56 -10.97 18.07
N VAL A 265 -45.21 -10.10 18.98
CA VAL A 265 -43.95 -9.36 18.96
C VAL A 265 -42.78 -10.36 19.01
N LYS A 266 -41.85 -10.22 18.11
CA LYS A 266 -40.68 -11.06 18.00
C LYS A 266 -39.41 -10.25 18.26
N PHE A 267 -38.42 -10.88 18.83
CA PHE A 267 -37.09 -10.28 18.97
C PHE A 267 -36.00 -11.26 18.58
N ILE A 268 -34.90 -10.70 18.14
CA ILE A 268 -33.70 -11.44 17.74
C ILE A 268 -32.64 -11.21 18.81
N THR A 269 -31.90 -12.30 19.12
CA THR A 269 -30.73 -12.26 19.97
C THR A 269 -29.51 -12.77 19.20
N ALA A 270 -28.37 -12.12 19.40
CA ALA A 270 -27.08 -12.53 18.87
C ALA A 270 -26.01 -12.35 19.97
N GLY A 271 -25.06 -13.26 20.02
CA GLY A 271 -24.03 -13.23 21.07
C GLY A 271 -22.93 -14.27 20.91
N GLU A 272 -22.50 -14.85 22.04
CA GLU A 272 -21.30 -15.69 22.19
C GLU A 272 -21.17 -16.87 21.20
N LYS A 273 -22.32 -17.43 20.77
CA LYS A 273 -22.28 -18.59 19.84
C LYS A 273 -22.29 -18.23 18.37
N GLY A 274 -22.34 -16.93 18.04
CA GLY A 274 -22.36 -16.48 16.64
C GLY A 274 -23.64 -16.84 15.88
N ILE A 275 -24.71 -17.22 16.57
CA ILE A 275 -25.96 -17.68 15.99
C ILE A 275 -27.06 -16.68 16.26
N ILE A 276 -27.75 -16.28 15.19
CA ILE A 276 -28.95 -15.45 15.30
C ILE A 276 -30.12 -16.34 15.74
N ARG A 277 -30.81 -15.98 16.84
CA ARG A 277 -32.00 -16.67 17.30
C ARG A 277 -33.15 -15.73 17.38
N ALA A 278 -34.30 -16.17 16.90
CA ALA A 278 -35.56 -15.44 17.00
C ALA A 278 -36.46 -16.04 18.06
N TRP A 279 -37.08 -15.16 18.87
CA TRP A 279 -37.87 -15.49 20.06
C TRP A 279 -39.22 -14.82 20.00
N SER A 280 -40.24 -15.49 20.55
CA SER A 280 -41.56 -14.88 20.84
C SER A 280 -41.51 -14.18 22.20
N VAL A 281 -41.96 -12.95 22.26
CA VAL A 281 -42.12 -12.20 23.53
C VAL A 281 -43.15 -12.83 24.40
N ARG A 282 -44.30 -13.22 23.82
CA ARG A 282 -45.43 -13.79 24.54
C ARG A 282 -45.10 -15.11 25.22
N ASP A 283 -44.58 -16.06 24.46
CA ASP A 283 -44.33 -17.41 24.95
C ASP A 283 -42.98 -17.56 25.62
N GLY A 284 -41.99 -16.74 25.19
CA GLY A 284 -40.61 -16.84 25.62
C GLY A 284 -39.93 -18.08 25.06
N LYS A 285 -40.43 -18.60 23.93
CA LYS A 285 -39.85 -19.72 23.23
C LYS A 285 -39.01 -19.25 22.05
N CYS A 286 -37.95 -19.98 21.72
CA CYS A 286 -37.19 -19.82 20.51
C CYS A 286 -38.01 -20.34 19.34
N ILE A 287 -38.35 -19.46 18.39
CA ILE A 287 -39.13 -19.80 17.18
C ILE A 287 -38.16 -20.30 16.09
N PHE A 288 -37.02 -19.62 15.94
CA PHE A 288 -36.06 -19.90 14.91
C PHE A 288 -34.64 -19.89 15.50
N ALA A 289 -33.92 -20.95 15.23
CA ALA A 289 -32.51 -21.06 15.43
C ALA A 289 -31.98 -21.78 14.21
N PRO A 290 -31.17 -21.14 13.34
CA PRO A 290 -30.62 -21.84 12.19
C PRO A 290 -29.81 -23.04 12.72
N GLU A 291 -30.20 -24.25 12.28
CA GLU A 291 -29.33 -25.41 12.49
C GLU A 291 -28.01 -25.06 11.78
N ARG A 292 -26.89 -25.18 12.49
CA ARG A 292 -25.57 -25.20 11.83
C ARG A 292 -25.63 -26.31 10.78
N SER A 293 -26.02 -25.97 9.55
CA SER A 293 -26.05 -26.91 8.42
C SER A 293 -24.65 -27.28 7.96
N ALA A 294 -23.66 -26.65 8.52
CA ALA A 294 -22.27 -27.01 8.31
C ALA A 294 -22.02 -28.34 9.02
N ASN A 295 -22.10 -29.42 8.26
CA ASN A 295 -21.25 -30.55 8.47
C ASN A 295 -21.38 -31.26 9.84
N LYS A 296 -22.61 -31.71 10.19
CA LYS A 296 -22.78 -32.74 11.26
C LYS A 296 -21.81 -33.92 11.09
N ALA A 297 -21.35 -34.15 9.85
CA ALA A 297 -20.34 -35.15 9.51
C ALA A 297 -18.90 -34.69 9.88
N VAL A 298 -18.60 -33.40 9.85
CA VAL A 298 -17.27 -32.84 10.18
C VAL A 298 -17.12 -32.73 11.70
N ASP A 299 -18.15 -32.25 12.40
CA ASP A 299 -18.13 -32.11 13.87
C ASP A 299 -18.02 -33.46 14.58
N SER A 300 -18.48 -34.55 13.95
CA SER A 300 -18.32 -35.91 14.49
C SER A 300 -16.95 -36.53 14.23
N ILE A 301 -16.12 -35.91 13.35
CA ILE A 301 -14.81 -36.44 12.95
C ILE A 301 -13.66 -35.62 13.61
N CYS A 302 -13.92 -34.34 13.93
CA CYS A 302 -12.98 -33.48 14.63
C CYS A 302 -13.27 -33.56 16.14
N GLU A 303 -12.28 -33.95 16.95
CA GLU A 303 -12.37 -33.98 18.42
C GLU A 303 -12.57 -32.57 19.03
N ASN A 304 -12.29 -31.50 18.27
CA ASN A 304 -12.49 -30.09 18.67
C ASN A 304 -13.28 -29.36 17.58
N PRO A 305 -14.51 -28.91 17.85
CA PRO A 305 -15.22 -28.04 16.92
C PRO A 305 -14.47 -26.70 16.78
N ALA A 306 -14.47 -26.15 15.58
CA ALA A 306 -13.90 -24.83 15.34
C ALA A 306 -14.56 -23.79 16.26
N PRO A 307 -13.79 -22.85 16.84
CA PRO A 307 -14.36 -21.79 17.68
C PRO A 307 -15.37 -21.01 16.87
N SER A 308 -16.55 -20.80 17.44
CA SER A 308 -17.57 -19.95 16.83
C SER A 308 -17.19 -18.50 17.10
N SER A 309 -17.11 -17.68 16.04
CA SER A 309 -16.94 -16.23 16.22
C SER A 309 -18.11 -15.63 16.98
N THR A 310 -17.82 -14.80 17.98
CA THR A 310 -18.86 -14.12 18.76
C THR A 310 -19.43 -12.95 17.96
N VAL A 311 -20.77 -12.76 17.99
CA VAL A 311 -21.41 -11.56 17.44
C VAL A 311 -21.36 -10.46 18.47
N ILE A 312 -20.72 -9.34 18.12
CA ILE A 312 -20.59 -8.15 18.98
C ILE A 312 -21.83 -7.27 18.87
N GLN A 313 -22.31 -7.06 17.65
CA GLN A 313 -23.43 -6.17 17.36
C GLN A 313 -24.35 -6.76 16.30
N CYS A 314 -25.65 -6.51 16.47
CA CYS A 314 -26.68 -6.78 15.48
C CYS A 314 -27.45 -5.49 15.23
N VAL A 315 -27.67 -5.13 13.97
CA VAL A 315 -28.39 -3.91 13.58
C VAL A 315 -29.47 -4.27 12.57
N LEU A 316 -30.67 -3.75 12.77
CA LEU A 316 -31.77 -3.85 11.79
C LEU A 316 -31.69 -2.66 10.84
N ASN A 317 -31.63 -2.94 9.56
CA ASN A 317 -31.78 -1.94 8.52
C ASN A 317 -33.14 -2.12 7.84
N GLU A 318 -34.09 -1.24 8.17
CA GLU A 318 -35.44 -1.29 7.62
C GLU A 318 -35.50 -0.90 6.14
N ALA A 319 -34.63 0.02 5.69
CA ALA A 319 -34.59 0.47 4.30
C ALA A 319 -34.17 -0.64 3.33
N LEU A 320 -33.20 -1.46 3.73
CA LEU A 320 -32.72 -2.60 2.95
C LEU A 320 -33.43 -3.91 3.29
N ASN A 321 -34.34 -3.90 4.27
CA ASN A 321 -34.98 -5.10 4.78
C ASN A 321 -34.00 -6.21 5.18
N CYS A 322 -32.92 -5.84 5.84
CA CYS A 322 -31.86 -6.77 6.23
C CYS A 322 -31.44 -6.62 7.70
N ILE A 323 -30.90 -7.69 8.24
CA ILE A 323 -30.25 -7.73 9.54
C ILE A 323 -28.76 -7.80 9.29
N VAL A 324 -28.01 -6.93 9.95
CA VAL A 324 -26.55 -6.91 9.85
C VAL A 324 -25.96 -7.37 11.17
N THR A 325 -25.09 -8.35 11.11
CA THR A 325 -24.32 -8.83 12.25
C THR A 325 -22.85 -8.52 12.08
N VAL A 326 -22.22 -8.15 13.15
CA VAL A 326 -20.79 -7.85 13.25
C VAL A 326 -20.17 -8.82 14.22
N SER A 327 -19.14 -9.53 13.80
CA SER A 327 -18.45 -10.52 14.64
C SER A 327 -17.10 -10.01 15.15
N ASP A 328 -16.58 -10.69 16.18
CA ASP A 328 -15.27 -10.42 16.77
C ASP A 328 -14.13 -10.63 15.77
N ASP A 329 -14.31 -11.53 14.80
CA ASP A 329 -13.39 -11.76 13.69
C ASP A 329 -13.46 -10.64 12.61
N GLN A 330 -14.06 -9.50 12.94
CA GLN A 330 -14.23 -8.32 12.06
C GLN A 330 -15.01 -8.60 10.77
N ASN A 331 -15.80 -9.65 10.76
CA ASN A 331 -16.69 -9.97 9.64
C ASN A 331 -18.02 -9.27 9.80
N ILE A 332 -18.54 -8.73 8.70
CA ILE A 332 -19.85 -8.09 8.62
C ILE A 332 -20.73 -8.93 7.69
N VAL A 333 -21.82 -9.46 8.22
CA VAL A 333 -22.72 -10.33 7.47
C VAL A 333 -24.11 -9.71 7.39
N LEU A 334 -24.62 -9.60 6.18
CA LEU A 334 -25.97 -9.11 5.89
C LEU A 334 -26.89 -10.29 5.64
N TYR A 335 -27.95 -10.38 6.43
CA TYR A 335 -29.00 -11.39 6.30
C TYR A 335 -30.28 -10.75 5.78
N ASP A 336 -30.96 -11.42 4.87
CA ASP A 336 -32.30 -11.05 4.49
C ASP A 336 -33.25 -11.25 5.69
N LEU A 337 -34.06 -10.25 5.99
CA LEU A 337 -35.00 -10.30 7.12
C LEU A 337 -36.06 -11.39 6.95
N ASN A 338 -36.54 -11.63 5.72
CA ASN A 338 -37.63 -12.56 5.45
C ASN A 338 -37.17 -14.01 5.50
N SER A 339 -36.03 -14.33 4.91
CA SER A 339 -35.55 -15.71 4.77
C SER A 339 -34.43 -16.07 5.74
N LEU A 340 -33.81 -15.09 6.42
CA LEU A 340 -32.61 -15.21 7.25
C LEU A 340 -31.42 -15.88 6.50
N LYS A 341 -31.40 -15.76 5.17
CA LYS A 341 -30.28 -16.20 4.35
C LYS A 341 -29.24 -15.09 4.24
N ILE A 342 -27.99 -15.48 4.08
CA ILE A 342 -26.89 -14.54 3.87
C ILE A 342 -27.07 -13.89 2.49
N LEU A 343 -27.17 -12.55 2.47
CA LEU A 343 -27.20 -11.75 1.25
C LEU A 343 -25.79 -11.40 0.80
N LYS A 344 -24.98 -10.85 1.72
CA LYS A 344 -23.60 -10.44 1.48
C LYS A 344 -22.76 -10.63 2.73
N GLN A 345 -21.48 -10.80 2.51
CA GLN A 345 -20.51 -10.95 3.59
C GLN A 345 -19.26 -10.12 3.26
N PHE A 346 -18.85 -9.28 4.18
CA PHE A 346 -17.66 -8.44 4.06
C PHE A 346 -16.66 -8.80 5.15
N VAL A 347 -15.39 -8.81 4.80
CA VAL A 347 -14.28 -9.03 5.73
C VAL A 347 -13.61 -7.70 5.99
N GLY A 348 -13.76 -7.15 7.18
CA GLY A 348 -13.24 -5.85 7.56
C GLY A 348 -11.72 -5.82 7.73
N HIS A 349 -11.13 -6.95 8.09
CA HIS A 349 -9.68 -7.09 8.25
C HIS A 349 -9.22 -8.47 7.78
N LEU A 350 -8.16 -8.51 7.02
CA LEU A 350 -7.65 -9.77 6.47
C LEU A 350 -6.58 -10.44 7.32
N ASP A 351 -6.05 -9.78 8.36
CA ASP A 351 -4.83 -10.17 9.05
C ASP A 351 -3.63 -10.30 8.11
N GLU A 352 -2.54 -10.91 8.55
CA GLU A 352 -1.42 -11.19 7.66
C GLU A 352 -1.84 -12.15 6.54
N VAL A 353 -1.64 -11.79 5.29
CA VAL A 353 -1.96 -12.61 4.12
C VAL A 353 -0.78 -13.54 3.81
N LEU A 354 -0.99 -14.84 3.99
CA LEU A 354 0.06 -15.85 3.85
C LEU A 354 0.13 -16.44 2.44
N ASP A 355 -1.01 -16.72 1.80
CA ASP A 355 -1.06 -17.26 0.44
C ASP A 355 -2.31 -16.78 -0.33
N LEU A 356 -2.18 -16.71 -1.66
CA LEU A 356 -3.22 -16.24 -2.59
C LEU A 356 -3.29 -17.14 -3.82
N LYS A 357 -4.51 -17.44 -4.29
CA LYS A 357 -4.72 -18.15 -5.58
C LYS A 357 -6.00 -17.68 -6.26
N PHE A 358 -5.93 -17.55 -7.57
CA PHE A 358 -7.12 -17.37 -8.40
C PHE A 358 -7.92 -18.67 -8.52
N VAL A 359 -9.24 -18.55 -8.49
CA VAL A 359 -10.20 -19.66 -8.56
C VAL A 359 -11.29 -19.36 -9.58
N GLY A 360 -11.93 -20.40 -10.09
CA GLY A 360 -12.92 -20.29 -11.16
C GLY A 360 -12.28 -20.34 -12.55
N GLU A 361 -13.10 -20.66 -13.55
CA GLU A 361 -12.65 -20.73 -14.94
C GLU A 361 -12.22 -19.35 -15.47
N ASP A 362 -12.95 -18.30 -15.07
CA ASP A 362 -12.73 -16.91 -15.47
C ASP A 362 -11.76 -16.16 -14.55
N HIS A 363 -11.21 -16.80 -13.52
CA HIS A 363 -10.38 -16.14 -12.50
C HIS A 363 -11.04 -14.91 -11.83
N SER A 364 -12.38 -14.93 -11.72
CA SER A 364 -13.14 -13.87 -11.05
C SER A 364 -13.04 -13.94 -9.53
N LEU A 365 -12.77 -15.12 -8.99
CA LEU A 365 -12.66 -15.36 -7.55
C LEU A 365 -11.19 -15.41 -7.13
N LEU A 366 -10.92 -14.83 -5.96
CA LEU A 366 -9.61 -14.84 -5.32
C LEU A 366 -9.71 -15.56 -3.97
N SER A 367 -9.03 -16.68 -3.80
CA SER A 367 -8.90 -17.35 -2.51
C SER A 367 -7.71 -16.77 -1.72
N VAL A 368 -7.94 -16.45 -0.47
CA VAL A 368 -7.00 -15.81 0.45
C VAL A 368 -6.82 -16.70 1.68
N ALA A 369 -5.58 -17.06 1.98
CA ALA A 369 -5.19 -17.61 3.27
C ALA A 369 -4.60 -16.49 4.11
N SER A 370 -5.18 -16.24 5.24
CA SER A 370 -4.68 -15.29 6.23
C SER A 370 -4.31 -16.01 7.53
N ASN A 371 -3.77 -15.27 8.48
CA ASN A 371 -3.43 -15.79 9.81
C ASN A 371 -4.70 -16.12 10.64
N SER A 372 -5.69 -16.71 9.98
CA SER A 372 -6.96 -17.17 10.54
C SER A 372 -7.22 -18.63 10.16
N PRO A 373 -8.11 -19.36 10.86
CA PRO A 373 -8.46 -20.73 10.51
C PRO A 373 -9.37 -20.84 9.27
N ASP A 374 -9.85 -19.72 8.73
CA ASP A 374 -10.83 -19.68 7.67
C ASP A 374 -10.21 -19.30 6.32
N VAL A 375 -10.60 -20.00 5.25
CA VAL A 375 -10.28 -19.58 3.89
C VAL A 375 -11.30 -18.54 3.46
N LYS A 376 -10.81 -17.37 3.04
CA LYS A 376 -11.63 -16.26 2.54
C LYS A 376 -11.60 -16.29 1.02
N VAL A 377 -12.75 -16.31 0.37
CA VAL A 377 -12.85 -16.26 -1.10
C VAL A 377 -13.58 -14.99 -1.48
N ILE A 378 -12.89 -14.10 -2.16
CA ILE A 378 -13.36 -12.75 -2.52
C ILE A 378 -13.72 -12.73 -4.00
N ASP A 379 -14.89 -12.23 -4.32
CA ASP A 379 -15.29 -11.90 -5.69
C ASP A 379 -14.73 -10.53 -6.05
N ARG A 380 -13.91 -10.44 -7.08
CA ARG A 380 -13.20 -9.20 -7.49
C ARG A 380 -14.13 -8.07 -7.93
N GLU A 381 -15.31 -8.40 -8.47
CA GLU A 381 -16.25 -7.41 -9.00
C GLU A 381 -17.16 -6.86 -7.92
N THR A 382 -17.73 -7.75 -7.11
CA THR A 382 -18.76 -7.41 -6.13
C THR A 382 -18.19 -7.16 -4.73
N MET A 383 -16.91 -7.51 -4.49
CA MET A 383 -16.25 -7.52 -3.18
C MET A 383 -16.98 -8.38 -2.13
N ASP A 384 -17.89 -9.25 -2.57
CA ASP A 384 -18.52 -10.22 -1.70
C ASP A 384 -17.52 -11.29 -1.30
N CYS A 385 -17.47 -11.60 -0.02
CA CYS A 385 -16.54 -12.57 0.53
C CYS A 385 -17.30 -13.81 0.97
N ARG A 386 -16.79 -14.99 0.64
CA ARG A 386 -17.27 -16.27 1.15
C ARG A 386 -16.25 -16.81 2.14
N ILE A 387 -16.67 -17.06 3.36
CA ILE A 387 -15.81 -17.60 4.42
C ILE A 387 -16.02 -19.11 4.49
N LEU A 388 -14.93 -19.88 4.32
CA LEU A 388 -14.94 -21.34 4.35
C LEU A 388 -14.40 -21.80 5.68
N ASN A 389 -15.30 -22.15 6.60
CA ASN A 389 -14.96 -22.56 7.96
C ASN A 389 -14.72 -24.07 8.00
N GLY A 390 -13.69 -24.50 8.77
CA GLY A 390 -13.44 -25.93 8.94
C GLY A 390 -12.11 -26.28 9.58
N HIS A 391 -11.03 -25.58 9.26
CA HIS A 391 -9.75 -25.74 9.94
C HIS A 391 -9.85 -25.22 11.38
N THR A 392 -8.99 -25.75 12.26
CA THR A 392 -8.97 -25.37 13.67
C THR A 392 -7.79 -24.47 14.04
N ASP A 393 -6.84 -24.30 13.14
CA ASP A 393 -5.68 -23.44 13.31
C ASP A 393 -5.36 -22.73 11.96
N THR A 394 -4.40 -21.84 11.96
CA THR A 394 -4.05 -20.98 10.83
C THR A 394 -3.79 -21.74 9.53
N ILE A 395 -4.22 -21.17 8.42
CA ILE A 395 -4.02 -21.72 7.08
C ILE A 395 -2.70 -21.23 6.53
N MET A 396 -1.82 -22.17 6.15
CA MET A 396 -0.46 -21.88 5.72
C MET A 396 -0.30 -21.73 4.21
N ALA A 397 -1.05 -22.48 3.42
CA ALA A 397 -0.97 -22.41 1.97
C ALA A 397 -2.25 -22.88 1.29
N LEU A 398 -2.47 -22.36 0.10
CA LEU A 398 -3.58 -22.67 -0.80
C LEU A 398 -3.04 -23.06 -2.17
N ASP A 399 -3.75 -23.95 -2.85
CA ASP A 399 -3.58 -24.13 -4.29
C ASP A 399 -4.93 -24.45 -4.95
N ALA A 400 -5.10 -24.02 -6.19
CA ALA A 400 -6.30 -24.25 -6.96
C ALA A 400 -6.05 -25.30 -8.04
N SER A 401 -7.06 -26.13 -8.32
CA SER A 401 -7.00 -27.09 -9.41
C SER A 401 -6.94 -26.37 -10.76
N PHE A 402 -6.40 -27.03 -11.80
CA PHE A 402 -6.24 -26.43 -13.12
C PHE A 402 -7.56 -26.06 -13.79
N ASP A 403 -8.64 -26.77 -13.46
CA ASP A 403 -10.01 -26.51 -13.91
C ASP A 403 -10.75 -25.42 -13.11
N GLY A 404 -10.14 -24.91 -12.05
CA GLY A 404 -10.71 -23.87 -11.21
C GLY A 404 -11.87 -24.31 -10.30
N LYS A 405 -12.22 -25.61 -10.28
CA LYS A 405 -13.39 -26.13 -9.55
C LYS A 405 -13.09 -26.51 -8.10
N TYR A 406 -11.84 -26.74 -7.77
CA TYR A 406 -11.42 -27.17 -6.45
C TYR A 406 -10.35 -26.25 -5.88
N ILE A 407 -10.46 -25.99 -4.57
CA ILE A 407 -9.41 -25.34 -3.76
C ILE A 407 -8.91 -26.38 -2.78
N ALA A 408 -7.61 -26.48 -2.63
CA ALA A 408 -7.00 -27.24 -1.54
C ALA A 408 -6.35 -26.29 -0.56
N SER A 409 -6.63 -26.48 0.73
CA SER A 409 -6.06 -25.72 1.83
C SER A 409 -5.29 -26.64 2.77
N CYS A 410 -4.18 -26.14 3.29
CA CYS A 410 -3.43 -26.80 4.34
C CYS A 410 -3.19 -25.87 5.53
N SER A 411 -3.21 -26.45 6.71
CA SER A 411 -3.21 -25.69 7.95
C SER A 411 -2.17 -26.24 8.94
N LYS A 412 -1.92 -25.42 9.93
CA LYS A 412 -1.11 -25.76 11.10
C LYS A 412 -1.78 -26.80 12.00
N ASP A 413 -3.07 -27.09 11.80
CA ASP A 413 -3.82 -28.18 12.41
C ASP A 413 -3.42 -29.59 11.93
N ASN A 414 -2.36 -29.73 11.12
CA ASN A 414 -1.82 -30.95 10.53
C ASN A 414 -2.75 -31.62 9.49
N SER A 415 -3.82 -30.96 9.07
CA SER A 415 -4.78 -31.46 8.11
C SER A 415 -4.74 -30.68 6.78
N LEU A 416 -5.24 -31.30 5.75
CA LEU A 416 -5.57 -30.66 4.49
C LEU A 416 -7.07 -30.84 4.19
N ARG A 417 -7.65 -29.83 3.53
CA ARG A 417 -9.05 -29.86 3.11
C ARG A 417 -9.18 -29.54 1.64
N ILE A 418 -10.18 -30.15 1.00
CA ILE A 418 -10.53 -29.85 -0.39
C ILE A 418 -11.94 -29.28 -0.42
N TRP A 419 -12.08 -28.15 -1.07
CA TRP A 419 -13.32 -27.40 -1.23
C TRP A 419 -13.74 -27.44 -2.68
N ARG A 420 -15.00 -27.73 -2.94
CA ARG A 420 -15.59 -27.74 -4.29
C ARG A 420 -16.41 -26.46 -4.50
N LEU A 421 -16.19 -25.83 -5.63
CA LEU A 421 -17.01 -24.71 -6.11
C LEU A 421 -18.28 -25.27 -6.76
N GLY A 422 -19.45 -24.89 -6.24
CA GLY A 422 -20.75 -25.18 -6.84
C GLY A 422 -21.15 -24.18 -7.91
N ASP A 423 -22.21 -24.49 -8.66
CA ASP A 423 -22.70 -23.61 -9.74
C ASP A 423 -23.18 -22.24 -9.23
N ASP A 424 -23.66 -22.17 -8.00
CA ASP A 424 -24.12 -20.94 -7.34
C ASP A 424 -22.98 -20.14 -6.67
N LYS A 425 -21.74 -20.37 -7.07
CA LYS A 425 -20.54 -19.82 -6.39
C LYS A 425 -20.45 -20.17 -4.90
N THR A 426 -21.17 -21.20 -4.45
CA THR A 426 -21.07 -21.72 -3.08
C THR A 426 -19.93 -22.73 -2.97
N PHE A 427 -19.31 -22.81 -1.81
CA PHE A 427 -18.24 -23.77 -1.56
C PHE A 427 -18.68 -24.82 -0.55
N SER A 428 -18.33 -26.06 -0.81
CA SER A 428 -18.55 -27.19 0.09
C SER A 428 -17.23 -27.93 0.37
N CYS A 429 -17.01 -28.30 1.63
CA CYS A 429 -15.87 -29.15 1.98
C CYS A 429 -16.18 -30.60 1.59
N VAL A 430 -15.45 -31.13 0.60
CA VAL A 430 -15.72 -32.45 0.05
C VAL A 430 -14.74 -33.53 0.54
N ALA A 431 -13.53 -33.15 0.95
CA ALA A 431 -12.53 -34.08 1.41
C ALA A 431 -11.63 -33.55 2.54
N LEU A 432 -11.20 -34.48 3.40
CA LEU A 432 -10.29 -34.24 4.50
C LEU A 432 -9.13 -35.22 4.44
N GLY A 433 -7.89 -34.73 4.45
CA GLY A 433 -6.67 -35.53 4.56
C GLY A 433 -6.00 -35.34 5.92
N VAL A 434 -5.89 -36.41 6.65
CA VAL A 434 -5.21 -36.44 7.96
C VAL A 434 -4.10 -37.46 7.93
N GLY A 435 -2.92 -37.10 8.41
CA GLY A 435 -1.80 -38.03 8.41
C GLY A 435 -0.42 -37.41 8.61
N HIS A 436 -0.30 -36.08 8.53
CA HIS A 436 0.91 -35.37 8.98
C HIS A 436 0.93 -35.24 10.49
N THR A 437 2.13 -35.24 11.05
CA THR A 437 2.33 -35.14 12.52
C THR A 437 2.61 -33.71 12.99
N HIS A 438 2.94 -32.81 12.08
CA HIS A 438 3.20 -31.37 12.32
C HIS A 438 2.54 -30.56 11.22
N ALA A 439 2.54 -29.25 11.41
CA ALA A 439 1.96 -28.28 10.48
C ALA A 439 2.27 -28.56 9.01
N VAL A 440 1.26 -28.47 8.17
CA VAL A 440 1.40 -28.61 6.72
C VAL A 440 1.67 -27.22 6.14
N GLY A 441 2.89 -27.00 5.67
CA GLY A 441 3.36 -25.68 5.23
C GLY A 441 3.11 -25.36 3.75
N THR A 442 2.87 -26.38 2.93
CA THR A 442 2.72 -26.20 1.48
C THR A 442 1.90 -27.30 0.83
N ILE A 443 1.20 -26.94 -0.22
CA ILE A 443 0.32 -27.80 -0.99
C ILE A 443 0.47 -27.51 -2.48
N ALA A 444 0.34 -28.51 -3.32
CA ALA A 444 0.39 -28.34 -4.76
C ALA A 444 -0.55 -29.30 -5.50
N TRP A 445 -1.28 -28.74 -6.48
CA TRP A 445 -2.04 -29.49 -7.48
C TRP A 445 -1.20 -29.76 -8.74
N PRO A 446 -1.40 -30.90 -9.43
CA PRO A 446 -0.88 -31.10 -10.77
C PRO A 446 -1.44 -30.06 -11.77
N LYS A 447 -0.70 -29.79 -12.83
CA LYS A 447 -1.07 -28.78 -13.82
C LYS A 447 -1.98 -29.28 -14.94
N ARG A 448 -2.23 -30.60 -15.01
CA ARG A 448 -3.04 -31.23 -16.07
C ARG A 448 -4.08 -32.23 -15.55
N SER A 449 -3.96 -32.72 -14.34
CA SER A 449 -4.88 -33.67 -13.75
C SER A 449 -5.35 -33.22 -12.37
N THR A 450 -6.44 -33.79 -11.88
CA THR A 450 -6.99 -33.54 -10.54
C THR A 450 -6.90 -34.77 -9.65
N ASP A 451 -6.24 -35.85 -10.10
CA ASP A 451 -6.27 -37.17 -9.46
C ASP A 451 -5.42 -37.27 -8.19
N HIS A 452 -4.41 -36.41 -8.10
CA HIS A 452 -3.42 -36.46 -7.01
C HIS A 452 -3.15 -35.05 -6.49
N LEU A 453 -2.66 -35.00 -5.27
CA LEU A 453 -2.28 -33.77 -4.59
C LEU A 453 -1.04 -34.05 -3.74
N VAL A 454 -0.10 -33.11 -3.65
CA VAL A 454 1.11 -33.28 -2.84
C VAL A 454 1.18 -32.22 -1.77
N THR A 455 1.54 -32.64 -0.57
CA THR A 455 1.75 -31.74 0.58
C THR A 455 3.16 -31.90 1.14
N GLY A 456 3.70 -30.79 1.63
CA GLY A 456 4.95 -30.72 2.37
C GLY A 456 4.71 -30.16 3.77
N SER A 457 5.33 -30.79 4.76
CA SER A 457 5.10 -30.47 6.18
C SER A 457 6.40 -30.19 6.93
N GLN A 458 6.25 -29.60 8.11
CA GLN A 458 7.32 -29.46 9.11
C GLN A 458 7.75 -30.82 9.73
N ASP A 459 6.98 -31.88 9.48
CA ASP A 459 7.39 -33.25 9.83
C ASP A 459 8.48 -33.80 8.89
N LEU A 460 9.04 -33.00 8.01
CA LEU A 460 10.13 -33.31 7.07
C LEU A 460 9.70 -34.28 5.96
N THR A 461 8.41 -34.58 5.83
CA THR A 461 7.87 -35.50 4.84
C THR A 461 7.12 -34.84 3.72
N LEU A 462 7.20 -35.43 2.53
CA LEU A 462 6.29 -35.21 1.43
C LEU A 462 5.27 -36.35 1.40
N LYS A 463 4.01 -36.03 1.19
CA LYS A 463 2.93 -36.98 1.01
C LYS A 463 2.18 -36.67 -0.27
N CYS A 464 1.92 -37.71 -1.04
CA CYS A 464 1.03 -37.65 -2.20
C CYS A 464 -0.30 -38.30 -1.82
N TRP A 465 -1.39 -37.59 -2.10
CA TRP A 465 -2.73 -37.97 -1.74
C TRP A 465 -3.52 -38.29 -3.02
N LYS A 466 -4.31 -39.33 -2.99
CA LYS A 466 -5.23 -39.67 -4.08
C LYS A 466 -6.55 -38.94 -3.86
N VAL A 467 -6.94 -38.12 -4.81
CA VAL A 467 -8.22 -37.40 -4.80
C VAL A 467 -9.28 -38.26 -5.50
N PRO A 468 -10.42 -38.55 -4.88
CA PRO A 468 -11.52 -39.25 -5.55
C PRO A 468 -12.05 -38.46 -6.75
N GLN A 469 -12.32 -39.11 -7.86
CA GLN A 469 -12.93 -38.46 -9.03
C GLN A 469 -14.40 -38.13 -8.82
N ILE A 470 -15.07 -38.88 -7.96
CA ILE A 470 -16.49 -38.72 -7.63
C ILE A 470 -16.54 -38.55 -6.10
N PHE A 471 -17.04 -37.43 -5.65
CA PHE A 471 -17.34 -37.18 -4.27
C PHE A 471 -18.80 -37.49 -3.98
N GLU A 472 -19.09 -38.11 -2.85
CA GLU A 472 -20.46 -38.37 -2.40
C GLU A 472 -21.09 -37.03 -2.02
N ASP A 473 -22.27 -36.72 -2.55
CA ASP A 473 -22.92 -35.40 -2.40
C ASP A 473 -23.27 -35.04 -0.94
N ASN A 474 -23.25 -35.97 -0.01
CA ASN A 474 -23.64 -35.77 1.39
C ASN A 474 -22.62 -36.26 2.42
N GLY A 475 -21.36 -36.49 2.06
CA GLY A 475 -20.36 -37.01 2.99
C GLY A 475 -18.95 -36.44 2.80
N LEU A 476 -18.27 -36.15 3.94
CA LEU A 476 -16.86 -35.78 3.93
C LEU A 476 -16.01 -37.01 3.63
N SER A 477 -15.34 -37.02 2.48
CA SER A 477 -14.45 -38.12 2.08
C SER A 477 -13.11 -38.03 2.77
N LYS A 478 -12.66 -39.09 3.45
CA LYS A 478 -11.28 -39.18 3.97
C LYS A 478 -10.35 -39.64 2.86
N ILE A 479 -9.37 -38.81 2.52
CA ILE A 479 -8.34 -39.15 1.55
C ILE A 479 -7.14 -39.81 2.22
N GLN A 480 -6.54 -40.77 1.49
CA GLN A 480 -5.39 -41.55 1.96
C GLN A 480 -4.14 -41.18 1.16
N ALA A 481 -2.99 -41.16 1.84
CA ALA A 481 -1.70 -40.95 1.19
C ALA A 481 -1.32 -42.18 0.34
N VAL A 482 -0.99 -41.93 -0.92
CA VAL A 482 -0.46 -42.95 -1.85
C VAL A 482 0.95 -43.34 -1.48
N TRP A 483 1.79 -42.34 -1.27
CA TRP A 483 3.17 -42.53 -0.79
C TRP A 483 3.56 -41.41 0.17
N THR A 484 4.53 -41.72 1.03
CA THR A 484 5.11 -40.82 2.00
C THR A 484 6.62 -40.98 1.99
N VAL A 485 7.35 -39.89 1.81
CA VAL A 485 8.81 -39.90 1.74
C VAL A 485 9.37 -38.85 2.68
N LYS A 486 10.39 -39.21 3.47
CA LYS A 486 11.19 -38.23 4.20
C LYS A 486 12.06 -37.46 3.22
N ALA A 487 11.66 -36.21 2.97
CA ALA A 487 12.25 -35.43 1.90
C ALA A 487 13.47 -34.61 2.32
N HIS A 488 13.42 -33.97 3.46
CA HIS A 488 14.40 -32.98 3.88
C HIS A 488 14.81 -33.18 5.35
N ASP A 489 15.85 -32.44 5.76
CA ASP A 489 16.36 -32.43 7.13
C ASP A 489 15.80 -31.27 7.96
N LYS A 490 15.06 -30.34 7.33
CA LYS A 490 14.34 -29.24 7.95
C LYS A 490 13.00 -29.02 7.22
N ASP A 491 12.21 -28.07 7.71
CA ASP A 491 10.88 -27.73 7.26
C ASP A 491 10.81 -27.52 5.74
N ILE A 492 9.73 -28.00 5.14
CA ILE A 492 9.45 -27.87 3.72
C ILE A 492 8.58 -26.64 3.53
N ASN A 493 9.11 -25.61 2.83
CA ASN A 493 8.41 -24.35 2.62
C ASN A 493 7.63 -24.28 1.30
N SER A 494 8.05 -25.05 0.30
CA SER A 494 7.43 -24.98 -1.03
C SER A 494 7.44 -26.34 -1.71
N VAL A 495 6.34 -26.67 -2.36
CA VAL A 495 6.18 -27.82 -3.24
C VAL A 495 5.49 -27.39 -4.51
N VAL A 496 5.96 -27.83 -5.67
CA VAL A 496 5.39 -27.46 -6.98
C VAL A 496 5.51 -28.64 -7.95
N PHE A 497 4.47 -28.86 -8.77
CA PHE A 497 4.50 -29.79 -9.88
C PHE A 497 5.14 -29.18 -11.12
N SER A 498 5.83 -30.01 -11.90
CA SER A 498 6.28 -29.62 -13.24
C SER A 498 5.10 -29.49 -14.21
N PRO A 499 5.21 -28.71 -15.31
CA PRO A 499 4.12 -28.51 -16.27
C PRO A 499 3.64 -29.80 -16.98
N ASN A 500 4.39 -30.88 -16.90
CA ASN A 500 4.05 -32.20 -17.45
C ASN A 500 3.60 -33.24 -16.40
N ASP A 501 3.45 -32.80 -15.14
CA ASP A 501 3.06 -33.60 -13.96
C ASP A 501 3.94 -34.81 -13.65
N LYS A 502 5.18 -34.89 -14.22
CA LYS A 502 6.08 -35.99 -14.02
C LYS A 502 7.05 -35.79 -12.84
N LEU A 503 7.39 -34.55 -12.55
CA LEU A 503 8.35 -34.18 -11.49
C LEU A 503 7.68 -33.26 -10.46
N ILE A 504 8.14 -33.40 -9.24
CA ILE A 504 7.80 -32.51 -8.12
C ILE A 504 9.09 -31.84 -7.66
N ALA A 505 9.04 -30.54 -7.42
CA ALA A 505 10.13 -29.80 -6.77
C ALA A 505 9.73 -29.47 -5.34
N SER A 506 10.64 -29.64 -4.41
CA SER A 506 10.48 -29.23 -3.01
C SER A 506 11.61 -28.31 -2.57
N GLY A 507 11.26 -27.19 -1.92
CA GLY A 507 12.20 -26.25 -1.31
C GLY A 507 12.14 -26.30 0.21
N SER A 508 13.31 -26.28 0.87
CA SER A 508 13.38 -26.43 2.31
C SER A 508 14.31 -25.41 2.99
N GLN A 509 14.09 -25.24 4.30
CA GLN A 509 15.00 -24.49 5.17
C GLN A 509 16.39 -25.16 5.32
N ASP A 510 16.59 -26.40 4.85
CA ASP A 510 17.90 -27.08 4.82
C ASP A 510 18.83 -26.53 3.73
N LYS A 511 18.47 -25.43 3.06
CA LYS A 511 19.20 -24.72 1.98
C LYS A 511 19.25 -25.51 0.67
N THR A 512 18.46 -26.56 0.53
CA THR A 512 18.40 -27.38 -0.69
C THR A 512 17.02 -27.33 -1.34
N ALA A 513 16.98 -27.47 -2.64
CA ALA A 513 15.79 -27.88 -3.34
C ALA A 513 16.01 -29.29 -3.90
N LYS A 514 14.99 -30.13 -3.89
CA LYS A 514 15.04 -31.51 -4.38
C LYS A 514 13.96 -31.73 -5.43
N LEU A 515 14.30 -32.60 -6.38
CA LEU A 515 13.39 -33.04 -7.41
C LEU A 515 13.01 -34.50 -7.17
N TRP A 516 11.72 -34.81 -7.35
CA TRP A 516 11.12 -36.11 -7.08
C TRP A 516 10.29 -36.56 -8.29
N LEU A 517 10.21 -37.86 -8.49
CA LEU A 517 9.26 -38.44 -9.45
C LEU A 517 7.86 -38.42 -8.82
N ALA A 518 6.86 -37.94 -9.58
CA ALA A 518 5.48 -37.86 -9.08
C ALA A 518 4.82 -39.23 -8.90
N SER A 519 5.28 -40.27 -9.64
CA SER A 519 4.71 -41.62 -9.63
C SER A 519 4.91 -42.36 -8.32
N ASP A 520 6.11 -42.30 -7.78
CA ASP A 520 6.57 -43.17 -6.67
C ASP A 520 7.28 -42.40 -5.54
N GLY A 521 7.44 -41.10 -5.69
CA GLY A 521 8.19 -40.27 -4.76
C GLY A 521 9.72 -40.55 -4.78
N GLY A 522 10.23 -41.22 -5.83
CA GLY A 522 11.65 -41.45 -6.02
C GLY A 522 12.46 -40.16 -6.19
N THR A 523 13.66 -40.08 -5.61
CA THR A 523 14.52 -38.90 -5.73
C THR A 523 15.11 -38.81 -7.13
N TYR A 524 14.83 -37.73 -7.88
CA TYR A 524 15.45 -37.44 -9.16
C TYR A 524 16.80 -36.76 -9.00
N GLY A 525 16.89 -35.75 -8.09
CA GLY A 525 18.12 -35.02 -7.86
C GLY A 525 18.04 -33.98 -6.75
N THR A 526 19.20 -33.47 -6.33
CA THR A 526 19.28 -32.43 -5.29
C THR A 526 20.04 -31.22 -5.81
N LEU A 527 19.44 -30.04 -5.67
CA LEU A 527 20.01 -28.75 -6.06
C LEU A 527 20.65 -28.11 -4.82
N ARG A 528 21.95 -27.91 -4.87
CA ARG A 528 22.73 -27.32 -3.77
C ARG A 528 23.45 -26.05 -4.24
N GLY A 529 23.42 -24.97 -3.43
CA GLY A 529 24.10 -23.71 -3.75
C GLY A 529 23.52 -22.47 -3.09
N HIS A 530 22.35 -22.55 -2.47
CA HIS A 530 21.85 -21.48 -1.63
C HIS A 530 22.57 -21.41 -0.27
N LYS A 531 22.82 -20.20 0.21
CA LYS A 531 23.48 -19.93 1.49
C LYS A 531 22.54 -20.05 2.69
N ARG A 532 21.23 -19.76 2.48
CA ARG A 532 20.15 -19.84 3.47
C ARG A 532 19.01 -20.71 2.95
N GLY A 533 17.94 -20.84 3.73
CA GLY A 533 16.77 -21.66 3.39
C GLY A 533 16.09 -21.22 2.10
N VAL A 534 15.55 -22.18 1.37
CA VAL A 534 14.73 -21.95 0.16
C VAL A 534 13.29 -21.74 0.59
N TRP A 535 12.68 -20.63 0.15
CA TRP A 535 11.30 -20.29 0.44
C TRP A 535 10.32 -20.73 -0.65
N CYS A 536 10.69 -20.53 -1.90
CA CYS A 536 9.82 -20.84 -3.03
C CYS A 536 10.59 -21.54 -4.16
N ALA A 537 9.91 -22.38 -4.90
CA ALA A 537 10.39 -23.01 -6.12
C ALA A 537 9.32 -22.88 -7.20
N ALA A 538 9.69 -22.64 -8.46
CA ALA A 538 8.76 -22.62 -9.59
C ALA A 538 9.42 -23.22 -10.84
N PHE A 539 8.65 -24.01 -11.60
CA PHE A 539 9.11 -24.53 -12.87
C PHE A 539 8.82 -23.54 -14.01
N SER A 540 9.74 -23.39 -14.92
CA SER A 540 9.48 -22.68 -16.16
C SER A 540 8.39 -23.41 -16.98
N PRO A 541 7.42 -22.67 -17.55
CA PRO A 541 6.36 -23.28 -18.33
C PRO A 541 6.84 -23.88 -19.65
N VAL A 542 7.94 -23.38 -20.21
CA VAL A 542 8.48 -23.77 -21.53
C VAL A 542 9.84 -24.46 -21.40
N ASP A 543 10.76 -23.83 -20.67
CA ASP A 543 12.13 -24.32 -20.56
C ASP A 543 12.27 -25.41 -19.48
N LYS A 544 13.23 -26.32 -19.68
CA LYS A 544 13.54 -27.36 -18.69
C LYS A 544 14.41 -26.80 -17.56
N CYS A 545 13.91 -25.74 -16.90
CA CYS A 545 14.58 -25.11 -15.79
C CYS A 545 13.65 -24.93 -14.60
N LEU A 546 14.23 -24.82 -13.42
CA LEU A 546 13.61 -24.53 -12.15
C LEU A 546 14.18 -23.22 -11.60
N ALA A 547 13.32 -22.36 -11.10
CA ALA A 547 13.73 -21.18 -10.34
C ALA A 547 13.53 -21.45 -8.84
N THR A 548 14.45 -20.99 -8.01
CA THR A 548 14.33 -21.08 -6.55
C THR A 548 14.62 -19.74 -5.91
N ALA A 549 13.76 -19.34 -4.97
CA ALA A 549 13.91 -18.14 -4.15
C ALA A 549 14.39 -18.50 -2.76
N SER A 550 15.30 -17.71 -2.22
CA SER A 550 15.90 -18.01 -0.92
C SER A 550 15.98 -16.82 0.03
N ALA A 551 16.10 -17.12 1.30
CA ALA A 551 16.43 -16.17 2.36
C ALA A 551 17.81 -15.51 2.22
N ASP A 552 18.63 -15.93 1.23
CA ASP A 552 19.92 -15.30 0.92
C ASP A 552 19.80 -14.11 -0.05
N SER A 553 18.57 -13.58 -0.25
CA SER A 553 18.20 -12.48 -1.16
C SER A 553 18.47 -12.75 -2.65
N THR A 554 18.74 -14.01 -3.03
CA THR A 554 19.01 -14.39 -4.42
C THR A 554 17.93 -15.31 -4.99
N ILE A 555 17.74 -15.21 -6.31
CA ILE A 555 16.96 -16.16 -7.09
C ILE A 555 17.93 -16.94 -7.98
N LYS A 556 17.85 -18.27 -7.95
CA LYS A 556 18.72 -19.12 -8.77
C LYS A 556 17.91 -19.92 -9.78
N LEU A 557 18.43 -19.95 -11.00
CA LEU A 557 17.90 -20.75 -12.10
C LEU A 557 18.73 -22.00 -12.27
N TRP A 558 18.08 -23.16 -12.29
CA TRP A 558 18.72 -24.47 -12.36
C TRP A 558 18.32 -25.21 -13.61
N ALA A 559 19.27 -25.81 -14.31
CA ALA A 559 19.01 -26.76 -15.36
C ALA A 559 18.57 -28.10 -14.74
N ILE A 560 17.38 -28.58 -15.09
CA ILE A 560 16.83 -29.85 -14.54
C ILE A 560 17.66 -31.04 -14.99
N LYS A 561 18.22 -31.01 -16.20
CA LYS A 561 18.99 -32.11 -16.76
C LYS A 561 20.30 -32.36 -15.99
N ASP A 562 21.03 -31.29 -15.74
CA ASP A 562 22.39 -31.35 -15.21
C ASP A 562 22.46 -31.01 -13.71
N LEU A 563 21.33 -30.59 -13.11
CA LEU A 563 21.20 -30.17 -11.71
C LEU A 563 22.17 -29.04 -11.31
N THR A 564 22.62 -28.25 -12.29
CA THR A 564 23.56 -27.15 -12.10
C THR A 564 22.84 -25.81 -12.06
N CYS A 565 23.41 -24.84 -11.32
CA CYS A 565 22.94 -23.47 -11.31
C CYS A 565 23.42 -22.78 -12.61
N VAL A 566 22.47 -22.35 -13.43
CA VAL A 566 22.76 -21.65 -14.69
C VAL A 566 22.94 -20.17 -14.46
N LYS A 567 22.04 -19.56 -13.65
CA LYS A 567 22.01 -18.12 -13.42
C LYS A 567 21.66 -17.80 -11.98
N THR A 568 22.14 -16.65 -11.50
CA THR A 568 21.76 -16.09 -10.20
C THR A 568 21.33 -14.65 -10.44
N LEU A 569 20.11 -14.29 -9.96
CA LEU A 569 19.56 -12.94 -10.01
C LEU A 569 19.73 -12.32 -8.62
N GLU A 570 20.38 -11.18 -8.57
CA GLU A 570 20.68 -10.44 -7.33
C GLU A 570 20.07 -9.03 -7.43
N GLY A 571 19.50 -8.51 -6.33
CA GLY A 571 18.92 -7.17 -6.30
C GLY A 571 17.82 -6.96 -5.25
N HIS A 572 17.30 -8.03 -4.62
CA HIS A 572 16.53 -7.88 -3.38
C HIS A 572 17.46 -7.59 -2.21
N THR A 573 17.04 -6.73 -1.30
CA THR A 573 17.83 -6.39 -0.10
C THR A 573 17.65 -7.42 1.01
N ASN A 574 16.53 -8.14 1.02
CA ASN A 574 16.18 -9.12 2.04
C ASN A 574 15.71 -10.45 1.40
N SER A 575 15.16 -11.35 2.20
CA SER A 575 14.69 -12.67 1.76
C SER A 575 13.69 -12.57 0.61
N VAL A 576 13.85 -13.38 -0.42
CA VAL A 576 12.85 -13.57 -1.48
C VAL A 576 11.90 -14.66 -1.04
N LEU A 577 10.58 -14.35 -0.97
CA LEU A 577 9.57 -15.22 -0.37
C LEU A 577 8.78 -16.02 -1.41
N ARG A 578 8.33 -15.36 -2.49
CA ARG A 578 7.60 -16.01 -3.60
C ARG A 578 8.19 -15.64 -4.94
N LEU A 579 7.95 -16.50 -5.93
CA LEU A 579 8.30 -16.25 -7.32
C LEU A 579 7.34 -16.98 -8.25
N GLU A 580 7.06 -16.34 -9.40
CA GLU A 580 6.31 -16.93 -10.50
C GLU A 580 6.97 -16.59 -11.84
N PHE A 581 6.81 -17.48 -12.83
CA PHE A 581 7.19 -17.22 -14.20
C PHE A 581 6.06 -16.53 -14.95
N MET A 582 6.42 -15.58 -15.81
CA MET A 582 5.50 -14.89 -16.70
C MET A 582 6.07 -14.80 -18.12
N THR A 583 5.25 -14.38 -19.07
CA THR A 583 5.61 -14.21 -20.49
C THR A 583 6.25 -15.49 -21.05
N ARG A 584 5.57 -16.63 -20.78
CA ARG A 584 6.02 -17.98 -21.20
C ARG A 584 7.45 -18.31 -20.73
N GLY A 585 7.84 -17.84 -19.56
CA GLY A 585 9.16 -18.14 -18.97
C GLY A 585 10.28 -17.17 -19.35
N MET A 586 10.00 -16.10 -20.12
CA MET A 586 10.99 -15.07 -20.44
C MET A 586 11.25 -14.11 -19.27
N GLN A 587 10.27 -13.97 -18.38
CA GLN A 587 10.34 -13.11 -17.21
C GLN A 587 10.03 -13.87 -15.94
N ILE A 588 10.51 -13.37 -14.83
CA ILE A 588 10.19 -13.84 -13.48
C ILE A 588 9.71 -12.63 -12.69
N ILE A 589 8.66 -12.84 -11.92
CA ILE A 589 8.23 -11.90 -10.89
C ILE A 589 8.53 -12.50 -9.52
N SER A 590 9.02 -11.68 -8.61
CA SER A 590 9.39 -12.11 -7.26
C SER A 590 8.91 -11.13 -6.22
N SER A 591 8.50 -11.63 -5.07
CA SER A 591 8.18 -10.82 -3.90
C SER A 591 9.19 -11.04 -2.79
N GLY A 592 9.50 -9.98 -2.06
CA GLY A 592 10.51 -9.97 -1.02
C GLY A 592 9.99 -9.60 0.37
N SER A 593 10.80 -9.92 1.35
CA SER A 593 10.64 -9.47 2.74
C SER A 593 11.07 -8.01 2.94
N ASP A 594 11.45 -7.33 1.87
CA ASP A 594 11.75 -5.89 1.78
C ASP A 594 10.52 -5.05 1.37
N GLY A 595 9.34 -5.66 1.26
CA GLY A 595 8.11 -5.00 0.82
C GLY A 595 8.02 -4.79 -0.68
N LEU A 596 9.08 -5.15 -1.42
CA LEU A 596 9.19 -4.88 -2.85
C LEU A 596 8.83 -6.10 -3.70
N ILE A 597 8.26 -5.83 -4.86
CA ILE A 597 8.01 -6.80 -5.91
C ILE A 597 8.91 -6.43 -7.09
N LYS A 598 9.65 -7.38 -7.64
CA LYS A 598 10.57 -7.15 -8.74
C LYS A 598 10.27 -8.03 -9.93
N THR A 599 10.34 -7.45 -11.12
CA THR A 599 10.24 -8.16 -12.39
C THR A 599 11.63 -8.30 -13.02
N TRP A 600 11.95 -9.50 -13.47
CA TRP A 600 13.27 -9.85 -13.97
C TRP A 600 13.21 -10.37 -15.41
N ASN A 601 14.17 -9.99 -16.22
CA ASN A 601 14.39 -10.59 -17.52
C ASN A 601 15.33 -11.79 -17.37
N VAL A 602 14.84 -12.98 -17.70
CA VAL A 602 15.61 -14.23 -17.60
C VAL A 602 16.82 -14.24 -18.59
N LYS A 603 16.72 -13.54 -19.74
CA LYS A 603 17.78 -13.52 -20.74
C LYS A 603 18.92 -12.60 -20.32
N THR A 604 18.65 -11.36 -19.94
CA THR A 604 19.66 -10.35 -19.60
C THR A 604 20.12 -10.43 -18.15
N ASN A 605 19.37 -11.06 -17.24
CA ASN A 605 19.52 -11.12 -15.78
C ASN A 605 19.29 -9.78 -15.07
N GLU A 606 18.68 -8.84 -15.73
CA GLU A 606 18.42 -7.50 -15.21
C GLU A 606 17.05 -7.42 -14.53
N CYS A 607 16.95 -6.55 -13.53
CA CYS A 607 15.69 -6.16 -12.95
C CYS A 607 15.06 -5.12 -13.89
N LEU A 608 13.90 -5.44 -14.47
CA LEU A 608 13.18 -4.54 -15.37
C LEU A 608 12.42 -3.46 -14.59
N ASN A 609 11.73 -3.85 -13.52
CA ASN A 609 10.97 -2.93 -12.72
C ASN A 609 10.94 -3.36 -11.26
N THR A 610 10.74 -2.37 -10.38
CA THR A 610 10.53 -2.56 -8.94
C THR A 610 9.22 -1.89 -8.57
N LEU A 611 8.27 -2.67 -8.08
CA LEU A 611 6.95 -2.21 -7.65
C LEU A 611 6.98 -2.07 -6.12
N ASP A 612 6.65 -0.89 -5.65
CA ASP A 612 6.52 -0.56 -4.24
C ASP A 612 5.05 -0.32 -3.91
N GLY A 613 4.53 -1.05 -2.96
CA GLY A 613 3.10 -0.98 -2.61
C GLY A 613 2.76 -1.61 -1.27
N HIS A 614 3.74 -2.21 -0.58
CA HIS A 614 3.55 -2.84 0.72
C HIS A 614 4.51 -2.26 1.77
N ALA A 615 3.99 -2.01 2.96
CA ALA A 615 4.78 -1.48 4.08
C ALA A 615 5.58 -2.57 4.83
N ASP A 616 5.19 -3.84 4.70
CA ASP A 616 5.85 -5.00 5.30
C ASP A 616 6.08 -6.10 4.24
N LYS A 617 6.52 -7.25 4.68
CA LYS A 617 6.86 -8.41 3.84
C LYS A 617 5.72 -8.83 2.92
N VAL A 618 6.04 -9.09 1.66
CA VAL A 618 5.07 -9.64 0.69
C VAL A 618 5.19 -11.16 0.67
N TRP A 619 4.26 -11.83 1.38
CA TRP A 619 4.26 -13.28 1.52
C TRP A 619 3.72 -14.01 0.31
N SER A 620 2.73 -13.42 -0.35
CA SER A 620 1.96 -14.06 -1.41
C SER A 620 1.96 -13.27 -2.70
N LEU A 621 1.90 -14.01 -3.79
CA LEU A 621 1.88 -13.50 -5.13
C LEU A 621 1.06 -14.47 -6.00
N ALA A 622 0.11 -13.94 -6.76
CA ALA A 622 -0.70 -14.71 -7.68
C ALA A 622 -0.87 -13.95 -9.00
N LEU A 623 -0.69 -14.65 -10.10
CA LEU A 623 -0.83 -14.13 -11.45
C LEU A 623 -2.02 -14.79 -12.14
N ASN A 624 -2.81 -14.00 -12.88
CA ASN A 624 -3.92 -14.54 -13.69
C ASN A 624 -3.38 -15.32 -14.91
N LYS A 625 -4.19 -16.20 -15.49
CA LYS A 625 -3.84 -16.99 -16.72
C LYS A 625 -3.51 -16.11 -17.92
N THR A 626 -4.16 -14.97 -18.05
CA THR A 626 -3.87 -13.95 -19.09
C THR A 626 -2.63 -13.12 -18.79
N GLU A 627 -2.11 -13.25 -17.58
CA GLU A 627 -0.98 -12.45 -17.06
C GLU A 627 -1.24 -10.94 -17.01
N ASP A 628 -2.51 -10.49 -17.15
CA ASP A 628 -2.85 -9.05 -17.14
C ASP A 628 -3.03 -8.48 -15.74
N THR A 629 -3.35 -9.37 -14.79
CA THR A 629 -3.61 -8.99 -13.41
C THR A 629 -2.68 -9.75 -12.47
N LEU A 630 -1.99 -9.01 -11.64
CA LEU A 630 -1.18 -9.53 -10.54
C LEU A 630 -1.86 -9.16 -9.22
N VAL A 631 -1.93 -10.10 -8.29
CA VAL A 631 -2.39 -9.83 -6.92
C VAL A 631 -1.27 -10.18 -5.94
N THR A 632 -1.05 -9.28 -5.00
CA THR A 632 -0.03 -9.44 -3.96
C THR A 632 -0.63 -9.23 -2.59
N GLY A 633 -0.19 -10.01 -1.61
CA GLY A 633 -0.63 -9.91 -0.23
C GLY A 633 0.56 -9.85 0.71
N GLY A 634 0.48 -8.93 1.65
CA GLY A 634 1.55 -8.64 2.59
C GLY A 634 1.24 -8.95 4.04
N GLY A 635 2.26 -8.83 4.88
CA GLY A 635 2.15 -8.84 6.34
C GLY A 635 1.48 -7.58 6.90
N ASP A 636 1.29 -6.57 6.05
CA ASP A 636 0.55 -5.33 6.33
C ASP A 636 -0.98 -5.50 6.23
N SER A 637 -1.47 -6.72 6.02
CA SER A 637 -2.90 -7.05 5.86
C SER A 637 -3.55 -6.38 4.64
N VAL A 638 -2.75 -5.96 3.66
CA VAL A 638 -3.21 -5.32 2.43
C VAL A 638 -3.13 -6.29 1.27
N LEU A 639 -4.17 -6.29 0.42
CA LEU A 639 -4.15 -6.91 -0.90
C LEU A 639 -4.06 -5.82 -1.96
N ASN A 640 -3.01 -5.82 -2.73
CA ASN A 640 -2.87 -4.96 -3.89
C ASN A 640 -3.20 -5.74 -5.17
N ILE A 641 -4.12 -5.21 -5.95
CA ILE A 641 -4.45 -5.70 -7.28
C ILE A 641 -3.78 -4.78 -8.29
N TRP A 642 -2.87 -5.33 -9.07
CA TRP A 642 -2.08 -4.63 -10.07
C TRP A 642 -2.58 -4.98 -11.46
N LYS A 643 -2.70 -3.99 -12.32
CA LYS A 643 -3.01 -4.13 -13.74
C LYS A 643 -1.76 -3.87 -14.58
N ASP A 644 -1.56 -4.69 -15.59
CA ASP A 644 -0.52 -4.47 -16.61
C ASP A 644 -0.90 -3.26 -17.49
N VAL A 645 -0.07 -2.24 -17.47
CA VAL A 645 -0.25 -1.00 -18.26
C VAL A 645 0.90 -0.79 -19.27
N THR A 646 1.69 -1.83 -19.51
CA THR A 646 2.88 -1.75 -20.38
C THR A 646 2.55 -1.24 -21.77
N GLU A 647 1.47 -1.73 -22.36
CA GLU A 647 1.03 -1.32 -23.71
C GLU A 647 0.43 0.10 -23.70
N GLU A 648 -0.31 0.45 -22.66
CA GLU A 648 -0.88 1.79 -22.49
C GLU A 648 0.24 2.83 -22.37
N GLU A 649 1.26 2.58 -21.53
CA GLU A 649 2.42 3.48 -21.37
C GLU A 649 3.25 3.57 -22.65
N ARG A 650 3.46 2.46 -23.36
CA ARG A 650 4.18 2.46 -24.66
C ARG A 650 3.47 3.34 -25.68
N LEU A 651 2.13 3.22 -25.79
CA LEU A 651 1.34 4.05 -26.70
C LEU A 651 1.36 5.53 -26.30
N GLU A 652 1.33 5.81 -24.99
CA GLU A 652 1.46 7.19 -24.51
C GLU A 652 2.86 7.78 -24.80
N GLU A 653 3.91 6.98 -24.63
CA GLU A 653 5.27 7.42 -24.97
C GLU A 653 5.45 7.64 -26.46
N GLU A 654 4.93 6.72 -27.29
CA GLU A 654 4.93 6.89 -28.74
C GLU A 654 4.18 8.16 -29.15
N ALA A 655 3.00 8.40 -28.56
CA ALA A 655 2.23 9.62 -28.82
C ALA A 655 2.95 10.89 -28.33
N LYS A 656 3.67 10.84 -27.22
CA LYS A 656 4.50 11.94 -26.73
C LYS A 656 5.67 12.22 -27.68
N GLN A 657 6.34 11.16 -28.17
CA GLN A 657 7.41 11.27 -29.14
C GLN A 657 6.93 11.83 -30.48
N GLU A 658 5.79 11.34 -30.99
CA GLU A 658 5.19 11.88 -32.23
C GLU A 658 4.84 13.36 -32.07
N ASN A 659 4.24 13.75 -30.95
CA ASN A 659 3.96 15.15 -30.64
C ASN A 659 5.23 16.00 -30.54
N MET A 660 6.31 15.47 -29.97
CA MET A 660 7.60 16.16 -29.95
C MET A 660 8.16 16.36 -31.36
N ILE A 661 8.14 15.34 -32.22
CA ILE A 661 8.59 15.41 -33.61
C ILE A 661 7.76 16.42 -34.39
N LEU A 662 6.43 16.44 -34.22
CA LEU A 662 5.56 17.41 -34.88
C LEU A 662 5.89 18.84 -34.44
N LYS A 663 6.14 19.08 -33.18
CA LYS A 663 6.53 20.38 -32.64
C LYS A 663 7.93 20.80 -33.11
N ASP A 664 8.90 19.87 -33.20
CA ASP A 664 10.22 20.14 -33.76
C ASP A 664 10.14 20.49 -35.27
N GLN A 665 9.26 19.85 -36.04
CA GLN A 665 8.97 20.22 -37.45
C GLN A 665 8.31 21.59 -37.54
N GLU A 666 7.35 21.89 -36.66
CA GLU A 666 6.71 23.22 -36.60
C GLU A 666 7.74 24.30 -36.25
N LEU A 667 8.65 24.02 -35.31
CA LEU A 667 9.76 24.91 -34.95
C LEU A 667 10.66 25.19 -36.16
N SER A 668 11.06 24.16 -36.90
CA SER A 668 11.86 24.31 -38.14
C SER A 668 11.15 25.14 -39.20
N ASN A 669 9.83 24.92 -39.37
CA ASN A 669 9.01 25.68 -40.29
C ASN A 669 8.87 27.16 -39.88
N LEU A 670 8.75 27.44 -38.56
CA LEU A 670 8.69 28.82 -38.04
C LEU A 670 10.02 29.55 -38.21
N LEU A 671 11.15 28.85 -38.03
CA LEU A 671 12.49 29.38 -38.26
C LEU A 671 12.69 29.70 -39.76
N GLY A 672 12.32 28.80 -40.65
CA GLY A 672 12.36 29.04 -42.10
C GLY A 672 11.48 30.22 -42.56
N LYS A 673 10.37 30.50 -41.88
CA LYS A 673 9.46 31.65 -42.11
C LYS A 673 9.86 32.92 -41.34
N LYS A 674 10.99 32.88 -40.60
CA LYS A 674 11.51 34.01 -39.79
C LYS A 674 10.48 34.57 -38.76
N LYS A 675 9.59 33.71 -38.21
CA LYS A 675 8.63 34.07 -37.18
C LYS A 675 9.20 33.85 -35.79
N PHE A 676 10.21 34.62 -35.42
CA PHE A 676 11.02 34.39 -34.22
C PHE A 676 10.27 34.40 -32.89
N THR A 677 9.24 35.24 -32.71
CA THR A 677 8.43 35.32 -31.48
C THR A 677 7.75 33.98 -31.16
N LYS A 678 7.12 33.36 -32.17
CA LYS A 678 6.48 32.06 -32.01
C LYS A 678 7.49 30.94 -31.92
N ALA A 679 8.60 31.06 -32.66
CA ALA A 679 9.68 30.07 -32.64
C ALA A 679 10.36 30.00 -31.27
N ILE A 680 10.64 31.13 -30.61
CA ILE A 680 11.19 31.16 -29.24
C ILE A 680 10.21 30.56 -28.22
N GLY A 681 8.92 30.95 -28.29
CA GLY A 681 7.91 30.38 -27.40
C GLY A 681 7.79 28.85 -27.52
N LEU A 682 7.85 28.31 -28.74
CA LEU A 682 7.83 26.88 -29.00
C LEU A 682 9.17 26.20 -28.61
N ALA A 683 10.32 26.82 -28.89
CA ALA A 683 11.63 26.32 -28.49
C ALA A 683 11.79 26.25 -26.95
N LEU A 684 11.21 27.19 -26.21
CA LEU A 684 11.14 27.16 -24.75
C LEU A 684 10.25 26.04 -24.23
N SER A 685 9.10 25.81 -24.88
CA SER A 685 8.19 24.70 -24.50
C SER A 685 8.75 23.31 -24.81
N LEU A 686 9.74 23.23 -25.72
CA LEU A 686 10.47 22.00 -26.06
C LEU A 686 11.80 21.86 -25.30
N GLU A 687 12.10 22.79 -24.40
CA GLU A 687 13.36 22.82 -23.63
C GLU A 687 14.62 22.70 -24.51
N ARG A 688 14.65 23.48 -25.63
CA ARG A 688 15.77 23.48 -26.57
C ARG A 688 16.66 24.73 -26.39
N PRO A 689 17.57 24.78 -25.38
CA PRO A 689 18.38 25.98 -25.11
C PRO A 689 19.27 26.43 -26.28
N PHE A 690 19.83 25.48 -27.00
CA PHE A 690 20.73 25.82 -28.13
C PHE A 690 19.98 26.45 -29.31
N THR A 691 18.74 26.03 -29.57
CA THR A 691 17.92 26.66 -30.63
C THR A 691 17.51 28.05 -30.24
N VAL A 692 17.15 28.29 -28.98
CA VAL A 692 16.86 29.64 -28.46
C VAL A 692 18.08 30.53 -28.60
N LEU A 693 19.28 30.05 -28.22
CA LEU A 693 20.54 30.81 -28.37
C LEU A 693 20.86 31.12 -29.85
N SER A 694 20.60 30.18 -30.74
CA SER A 694 20.82 30.37 -32.20
C SER A 694 19.88 31.47 -32.76
N ILE A 695 18.60 31.45 -32.31
CA ILE A 695 17.62 32.50 -32.71
C ILE A 695 18.06 33.85 -32.17
N LEU A 696 18.53 33.93 -30.91
CA LEU A 696 19.03 35.17 -30.33
C LEU A 696 20.25 35.72 -31.10
N LYS A 697 21.18 34.87 -31.51
CA LYS A 697 22.33 35.24 -32.31
C LYS A 697 21.92 35.73 -33.70
N GLU A 698 20.99 35.07 -34.37
CA GLU A 698 20.48 35.45 -35.69
C GLU A 698 19.76 36.82 -35.63
N LEU A 699 18.95 37.05 -34.59
CA LEU A 699 18.32 38.33 -34.36
C LEU A 699 19.33 39.47 -34.16
N LEU A 700 20.39 39.24 -33.39
CA LEU A 700 21.42 40.23 -33.11
C LEU A 700 22.34 40.53 -34.32
N ALA A 701 22.40 39.63 -35.29
CA ALA A 701 23.19 39.82 -36.53
C ALA A 701 22.53 40.80 -37.52
N ASP A 702 21.23 41.08 -37.38
CA ASP A 702 20.50 42.03 -38.25
C ASP A 702 20.79 43.48 -37.81
N ALA A 703 20.75 44.43 -38.77
CA ALA A 703 21.04 45.86 -38.55
C ALA A 703 20.17 46.53 -37.45
N ASN A 704 18.92 46.07 -37.23
CA ASN A 704 17.98 46.50 -36.17
C ASN A 704 17.76 45.40 -35.15
N GLY A 705 18.82 44.66 -34.79
CA GLY A 705 18.73 43.45 -33.97
C GLY A 705 18.19 43.69 -32.54
N GLU A 706 18.65 44.75 -31.90
CA GLU A 706 18.22 45.07 -30.53
C GLU A 706 16.74 45.43 -30.41
N GLU A 707 16.17 46.20 -31.36
CA GLU A 707 14.76 46.55 -31.35
C GLU A 707 13.83 45.34 -31.60
N ARG A 708 14.24 44.50 -32.53
CA ARG A 708 13.53 43.26 -32.79
C ARG A 708 13.59 42.29 -31.62
N LEU A 709 14.76 42.16 -31.01
CA LEU A 709 14.93 41.33 -29.81
C LEU A 709 14.07 41.86 -28.64
N ALA A 710 14.00 43.17 -28.44
CA ALA A 710 13.12 43.80 -27.46
C ALA A 710 11.64 43.49 -27.72
N SER A 711 11.22 43.55 -28.97
CA SER A 711 9.85 43.19 -29.35
C SER A 711 9.52 41.72 -29.14
N VAL A 712 10.48 40.82 -29.33
CA VAL A 712 10.32 39.37 -29.10
C VAL A 712 10.27 39.07 -27.60
N LEU A 713 11.17 39.66 -26.83
CA LEU A 713 11.24 39.42 -25.37
C LEU A 713 10.06 40.03 -24.61
N SER A 714 9.52 41.18 -25.11
CA SER A 714 8.31 41.78 -24.53
C SER A 714 7.05 40.94 -24.72
N GLY A 715 7.03 40.04 -25.70
CA GLY A 715 5.91 39.14 -25.95
C GLY A 715 5.97 37.83 -25.15
N LEU A 716 6.99 37.59 -24.33
CA LEU A 716 7.13 36.39 -23.52
C LEU A 716 6.42 36.54 -22.18
N ARG A 717 5.88 35.42 -21.67
CA ARG A 717 5.27 35.33 -20.33
C ARG A 717 6.36 35.26 -19.25
N ASN A 718 5.99 35.53 -18.00
CA ASN A 718 6.92 35.54 -16.87
C ASN A 718 7.61 34.18 -16.63
N ASP A 719 6.88 33.07 -16.78
CA ASP A 719 7.41 31.70 -16.73
C ASP A 719 8.48 31.45 -17.82
N GLN A 720 8.24 31.96 -19.03
CA GLN A 720 9.18 31.85 -20.14
C GLN A 720 10.41 32.73 -19.95
N ILE A 721 10.24 33.89 -19.35
CA ILE A 721 11.36 34.80 -19.03
C ILE A 721 12.25 34.16 -17.95
N ASP A 722 11.68 33.55 -16.91
CA ASP A 722 12.46 32.81 -15.90
C ASP A 722 13.29 31.69 -16.51
N LEU A 723 12.71 30.91 -17.43
CA LEU A 723 13.42 29.84 -18.14
C LEU A 723 14.54 30.40 -19.03
N VAL A 724 14.31 31.52 -19.71
CA VAL A 724 15.33 32.20 -20.51
C VAL A 724 16.48 32.70 -19.62
N LEU A 725 16.19 33.24 -18.42
CA LEU A 725 17.21 33.67 -17.44
C LEU A 725 18.04 32.49 -16.95
N LYS A 726 17.44 31.32 -16.74
CA LYS A 726 18.16 30.07 -16.42
C LYS A 726 19.10 29.67 -17.53
N TYR A 727 18.64 29.72 -18.78
CA TYR A 727 19.51 29.43 -19.93
C TYR A 727 20.61 30.49 -20.09
N MET A 728 20.33 31.77 -19.86
CA MET A 728 21.35 32.82 -19.89
C MET A 728 22.44 32.62 -18.84
N ARG A 729 22.11 32.14 -17.66
CA ARG A 729 23.08 31.74 -16.63
C ARG A 729 24.09 30.75 -17.21
N ASP A 730 23.57 29.71 -17.85
CA ASP A 730 24.40 28.63 -18.41
C ASP A 730 25.21 29.13 -19.62
N TRP A 731 24.61 29.94 -20.52
CA TRP A 731 25.33 30.49 -21.68
C TRP A 731 26.37 31.52 -21.31
N ASN A 732 26.20 32.29 -20.22
CA ASN A 732 27.18 33.29 -19.78
C ASN A 732 28.49 32.66 -19.28
N THR A 733 28.49 31.36 -18.98
CA THR A 733 29.76 30.66 -18.67
C THR A 733 30.74 30.63 -19.85
N ASN A 734 30.21 30.65 -21.09
CA ASN A 734 30.97 30.53 -22.30
C ASN A 734 31.21 31.91 -22.96
N ALA A 735 32.49 32.28 -23.13
CA ALA A 735 32.90 33.54 -23.74
C ALA A 735 32.39 33.79 -25.19
N LYS A 736 32.13 32.71 -25.97
CA LYS A 736 31.58 32.80 -27.35
C LYS A 736 30.10 33.29 -27.36
N ASN A 737 29.37 33.09 -26.25
CA ASN A 737 27.97 33.41 -26.17
C ASN A 737 27.72 34.72 -25.36
N CYS A 738 28.79 35.26 -24.77
CA CYS A 738 28.75 36.43 -23.88
C CYS A 738 27.99 37.61 -24.50
N HIS A 739 28.28 37.96 -25.77
CA HIS A 739 27.61 39.12 -26.42
C HIS A 739 26.11 38.93 -26.52
N ALA A 740 25.64 37.76 -27.00
CA ALA A 740 24.21 37.49 -27.15
C ALA A 740 23.52 37.43 -25.79
N THR A 741 24.16 36.86 -24.77
CA THR A 741 23.60 36.76 -23.42
C THR A 741 23.49 38.11 -22.74
N GLN A 742 24.56 38.94 -22.84
CA GLN A 742 24.58 40.26 -22.18
C GLN A 742 23.63 41.27 -22.87
N SER A 743 23.51 41.23 -24.22
CA SER A 743 22.57 42.05 -24.96
C SER A 743 21.11 41.67 -24.60
N ALA A 744 20.78 40.39 -24.54
CA ALA A 744 19.46 39.91 -24.16
C ALA A 744 19.14 40.24 -22.69
N LEU A 745 20.12 40.08 -21.77
CA LEU A 745 19.97 40.44 -20.36
C LEU A 745 19.72 41.96 -20.20
N SER A 746 20.49 42.79 -20.89
CA SER A 746 20.30 44.25 -20.87
C SER A 746 18.91 44.67 -21.33
N ILE A 747 18.38 44.00 -22.34
CA ILE A 747 17.02 44.26 -22.85
C ILE A 747 15.96 43.83 -21.81
N ILE A 748 16.07 42.66 -21.20
CA ILE A 748 15.15 42.17 -20.18
C ILE A 748 15.12 43.13 -18.98
N LEU A 749 16.29 43.57 -18.51
CA LEU A 749 16.40 44.54 -17.42
C LEU A 749 15.85 45.93 -17.75
N LYS A 750 15.77 46.30 -19.05
CA LYS A 750 15.13 47.54 -19.50
C LYS A 750 13.62 47.40 -19.66
N LEU A 751 13.14 46.23 -20.03
CA LEU A 751 11.72 45.93 -20.30
C LEU A 751 10.90 45.71 -19.03
N LYS A 752 11.46 45.06 -18.01
CA LYS A 752 10.79 44.70 -16.77
C LYS A 752 11.18 45.59 -15.62
N SER A 753 10.21 46.00 -14.80
CA SER A 753 10.47 46.75 -13.58
C SER A 753 11.19 45.88 -12.52
N PRO A 754 11.97 46.46 -11.61
CA PRO A 754 12.63 45.70 -10.53
C PRO A 754 11.63 44.90 -9.69
N ASP A 755 10.43 45.41 -9.46
CA ASP A 755 9.40 44.75 -8.67
C ASP A 755 8.87 43.51 -9.38
N GLU A 756 8.63 43.56 -10.69
CA GLU A 756 8.24 42.37 -11.47
C GLU A 756 9.33 41.29 -11.53
N LEU A 757 10.60 41.71 -11.54
CA LEU A 757 11.73 40.75 -11.52
C LEU A 757 11.90 40.06 -10.16
N THR A 758 11.58 40.75 -9.05
CA THR A 758 11.66 40.14 -7.72
C THR A 758 10.53 39.14 -7.44
N GLU A 759 9.43 39.19 -8.21
CA GLU A 759 8.35 38.20 -8.14
C GLU A 759 8.70 36.83 -8.78
N LEU A 760 9.77 36.77 -9.59
CA LEU A 760 10.21 35.51 -10.21
C LEU A 760 10.88 34.59 -9.16
N PRO A 761 10.53 33.29 -9.11
CA PRO A 761 10.90 32.40 -8.01
C PRO A 761 12.40 32.20 -7.84
N ASP A 762 13.16 32.14 -8.94
CA ASP A 762 14.60 31.81 -8.92
C ASP A 762 15.51 32.99 -9.26
N MET A 763 15.00 34.23 -9.24
CA MET A 763 15.71 35.41 -9.71
C MET A 763 16.99 35.71 -8.91
N LYS A 764 16.95 35.53 -7.60
CA LYS A 764 18.10 35.74 -6.72
C LYS A 764 19.28 34.84 -7.08
N ASP A 765 19.02 33.53 -7.21
CA ASP A 765 20.03 32.51 -7.51
C ASP A 765 20.59 32.71 -8.93
N ASN A 766 19.72 33.08 -9.87
CA ASN A 766 20.15 33.39 -11.23
C ASN A 766 21.07 34.61 -11.30
N ILE A 767 20.77 35.70 -10.56
CA ILE A 767 21.64 36.91 -10.50
C ILE A 767 22.98 36.57 -9.83
N GLU A 768 22.96 35.88 -8.69
CA GLU A 768 24.18 35.50 -7.96
C GLU A 768 25.11 34.62 -8.82
N ALA A 769 24.54 33.81 -9.68
CA ALA A 769 25.31 32.96 -10.62
C ALA A 769 25.78 33.71 -11.87
N ILE A 770 25.03 34.68 -12.41
CA ILE A 770 25.37 35.43 -13.63
C ILE A 770 26.46 36.47 -13.35
N LEU A 771 26.43 37.13 -12.20
CA LEU A 771 27.27 38.30 -11.85
C LEU A 771 28.79 38.01 -11.97
N PRO A 772 29.37 36.94 -11.40
CA PRO A 772 30.79 36.69 -11.43
C PRO A 772 31.34 36.48 -12.86
N TYR A 773 30.53 35.82 -13.71
CA TYR A 773 30.92 35.63 -15.11
C TYR A 773 30.82 36.92 -15.92
N THR A 774 29.84 37.76 -15.64
CA THR A 774 29.69 39.09 -16.26
C THR A 774 30.88 39.96 -15.94
N GLU A 775 31.33 40.01 -14.66
CA GLU A 775 32.54 40.71 -14.26
C GLU A 775 33.79 40.17 -14.93
N ARG A 776 33.90 38.84 -15.03
CA ARG A 776 35.02 38.18 -15.73
C ARG A 776 35.07 38.59 -17.22
N HIS A 777 33.93 38.62 -17.91
CA HIS A 777 33.86 39.03 -19.30
C HIS A 777 34.15 40.51 -19.48
N PHE A 778 33.66 41.36 -18.59
CA PHE A 778 33.93 42.79 -18.57
C PHE A 778 35.45 43.06 -18.40
N ASN A 779 36.07 42.43 -17.41
CA ASN A 779 37.51 42.55 -17.18
C ASN A 779 38.36 42.06 -18.38
N ARG A 780 37.91 40.97 -19.05
CA ARG A 780 38.53 40.49 -20.25
C ARG A 780 38.43 41.48 -21.41
N LEU A 781 37.24 42.01 -21.67
CA LEU A 781 37.01 43.01 -22.75
C LEU A 781 37.84 44.27 -22.46
N ASN A 782 37.91 44.75 -21.25
CA ASN A 782 38.66 45.91 -20.84
C ASN A 782 40.18 45.72 -21.11
N ARG A 783 40.68 44.50 -20.76
CA ARG A 783 42.07 44.12 -21.04
C ARG A 783 42.37 44.10 -22.55
N LEU A 784 41.45 43.51 -23.36
CA LEU A 784 41.60 43.49 -24.82
C LEU A 784 41.55 44.86 -25.45
N LEU A 785 40.68 45.75 -24.95
CA LEU A 785 40.57 47.15 -25.40
C LEU A 785 41.85 47.90 -25.06
N GLN A 786 42.42 47.71 -23.87
CA GLN A 786 43.70 48.28 -23.49
C GLN A 786 44.84 47.77 -24.38
N GLN A 787 44.85 46.49 -24.69
CA GLN A 787 45.85 45.90 -25.62
C GLN A 787 45.70 46.42 -27.06
N SER A 788 44.46 46.61 -27.56
CA SER A 788 44.18 47.20 -28.87
C SER A 788 44.68 48.66 -28.93
N ALA A 789 44.34 49.45 -27.93
CA ALA A 789 44.81 50.85 -27.83
C ALA A 789 46.32 50.94 -27.76
N PHE A 790 46.99 50.03 -27.05
CA PHE A 790 48.43 49.92 -26.98
C PHE A 790 49.01 49.51 -28.35
N LEU A 791 48.45 48.62 -29.09
CA LEU A 791 48.86 48.23 -30.43
C LEU A 791 48.65 49.35 -31.43
N GLU A 792 47.52 50.10 -31.36
CA GLU A 792 47.30 51.28 -32.20
C GLU A 792 48.33 52.36 -31.90
N TYR A 793 48.60 52.63 -30.60
CA TYR A 793 49.63 53.60 -30.23
C TYR A 793 51.04 53.19 -30.71
N THR A 794 51.41 51.92 -30.61
CA THR A 794 52.72 51.43 -31.08
C THR A 794 52.77 51.48 -32.62
N TRP A 795 51.68 51.18 -33.30
CA TRP A 795 51.58 51.28 -34.74
C TRP A 795 51.69 52.70 -35.23
N GLU A 796 51.02 53.66 -34.63
CA GLU A 796 51.15 55.09 -34.94
C GLU A 796 52.55 55.62 -34.64
N SER A 797 53.16 55.22 -33.51
CA SER A 797 54.51 55.61 -33.18
C SER A 797 55.59 55.06 -34.15
N MET A 798 55.34 53.84 -34.62
CA MET A 798 56.20 53.25 -35.70
C MET A 798 56.00 53.98 -37.02
N ARG A 799 54.80 54.41 -37.36
CA ARG A 799 54.49 55.19 -38.58
C ARG A 799 55.20 56.56 -38.55
N LEU A 800 55.27 57.18 -37.42
CA LEU A 800 56.00 58.47 -37.24
C LEU A 800 57.48 58.25 -37.38
N SER A 801 58.07 57.19 -36.85
CA SER A 801 59.47 56.87 -36.99
C SER A 801 59.87 56.50 -38.43
N VAL A 802 58.98 55.87 -39.19
CA VAL A 802 59.22 55.62 -40.63
C VAL A 802 59.13 56.88 -41.43
N LYS A 803 58.29 57.87 -41.12
CA LYS A 803 58.27 59.18 -41.81
C LYS A 803 59.51 59.96 -41.53
N ASP A 804 60.12 59.89 -40.30
CA ASP A 804 61.43 60.53 -40.03
C ASP A 804 62.61 59.83 -40.74
N VAL A 805 62.47 58.56 -41.05
CA VAL A 805 63.46 57.84 -41.82
C VAL A 805 63.34 58.15 -43.35
N ASP A 806 62.09 58.29 -43.86
CA ASP A 806 61.82 58.67 -45.27
C ASP A 806 62.22 60.13 -45.57
N THR A 807 62.00 61.06 -44.56
CA THR A 807 62.45 62.44 -44.67
C THR A 807 63.98 62.58 -44.64
N LYS A 808 64.70 61.71 -43.90
CA LYS A 808 66.18 61.68 -43.94
C LYS A 808 66.77 60.93 -45.21
N ALA A 809 66.00 60.06 -45.79
CA ALA A 809 66.31 59.40 -46.99
C ALA A 809 66.06 60.30 -48.26
N SER A 810 65.05 61.15 -48.21
CA SER A 810 64.65 62.06 -49.25
C SER A 810 65.66 63.26 -49.31
N GLU A 811 66.27 63.71 -48.19
CA GLU A 811 67.29 64.71 -48.23
C GLU A 811 68.64 64.23 -48.70
N GLN A 812 68.86 62.89 -48.81
CA GLN A 812 70.05 62.28 -49.39
C GLN A 812 69.88 61.86 -50.88
N LEU A 813 68.69 61.93 -51.41
CA LEU A 813 68.36 61.58 -52.81
C LEU A 813 68.05 62.76 -53.71
N GLU A 814 67.95 64.00 -53.17
CA GLU A 814 67.74 65.23 -53.95
C GLU A 814 69.08 65.81 -54.53
N ASN A 815 70.20 65.14 -54.44
CA ASN A 815 71.46 65.53 -55.13
C ASN A 815 71.91 64.67 -56.25
N ASP A 816 71.15 63.68 -56.71
CA ASP A 816 71.52 62.88 -57.85
C ASP A 816 70.22 62.50 -58.66
N GLU A 817 69.73 63.34 -59.49
CA GLU A 817 68.99 63.04 -60.73
C GLU A 817 68.04 64.17 -61.11
N GLU A 818 68.58 65.24 -61.56
CA GLU A 818 68.14 65.91 -62.76
C GLU A 818 68.49 65.05 -63.92
N MET A 819 67.61 64.20 -64.45
CA MET A 819 67.37 63.90 -65.83
C MET A 819 66.42 62.76 -66.00
N ASN A 820 65.40 63.09 -66.73
CA ASN A 820 64.48 62.31 -67.55
C ASN A 820 62.97 62.36 -67.10
N ALA A 821 62.36 63.20 -67.90
CA ALA A 821 60.93 63.44 -68.00
C ALA A 821 60.14 62.28 -68.51
N GLU A 822 58.90 62.46 -68.33
CA GLU A 822 57.72 62.00 -69.09
C GLU A 822 57.37 60.50 -69.06
N ASN A 823 56.28 60.12 -68.43
CA ASN A 823 55.04 59.65 -69.04
C ASN A 823 54.20 58.85 -68.06
N GLU A 824 52.93 59.24 -68.15
CA GLU A 824 51.69 58.44 -67.98
C GLU A 824 51.28 58.02 -66.56
N SER A 825 50.37 58.83 -65.90
CA SER A 825 48.89 58.79 -65.98
C SER A 825 48.24 57.51 -65.71
N HIS A 826 47.40 57.62 -64.72
CA HIS A 826 46.05 56.93 -64.49
C HIS A 826 45.99 55.57 -63.79
N ILE A 827 45.07 55.62 -62.80
CA ILE A 827 44.24 54.51 -62.26
C ILE A 827 44.93 53.74 -61.12
N SER A 828 44.46 53.64 -59.91
CA SER A 828 43.08 53.58 -59.28
C SER A 828 43.17 53.65 -57.78
N VAL A 829 42.39 54.50 -57.27
CA VAL A 829 41.99 54.48 -55.85
C VAL A 829 40.89 53.38 -55.68
N GLY A 830 41.14 52.46 -54.77
CA GLY A 830 40.05 51.59 -54.35
C GLY A 830 40.34 50.11 -54.16
N GLN A 831 41.24 49.75 -53.27
CA GLN A 831 41.28 48.37 -52.75
C GLN A 831 42.26 48.25 -51.53
N ALA A 832 42.02 49.02 -50.52
CA ALA A 832 42.79 48.92 -49.26
C ALA A 832 41.97 48.82 -47.98
N SER A 833 40.67 48.51 -48.11
CA SER A 833 39.83 48.41 -46.90
C SER A 833 39.36 46.99 -46.54
N ASN A 834 39.73 45.95 -47.33
CA ASN A 834 39.26 44.58 -47.08
C ASN A 834 40.30 43.59 -46.54
N GLN A 835 41.54 44.01 -46.32
CA GLN A 835 42.56 43.12 -45.75
C GLN A 835 42.82 43.31 -44.23
N GLN A 836 42.19 44.34 -43.61
CA GLN A 836 42.37 44.53 -42.16
C GLN A 836 41.34 43.83 -41.29
N THR A 837 40.31 43.21 -41.88
CA THR A 837 39.30 42.46 -41.11
C THR A 837 39.60 40.96 -41.02
N GLU A 838 40.49 40.41 -41.87
CA GLU A 838 40.87 39.00 -41.81
C GLU A 838 42.00 38.73 -40.82
N HIS A 839 42.85 39.68 -40.49
CA HIS A 839 43.89 39.51 -39.45
C HIS A 839 43.40 39.63 -37.99
N LEU A 840 42.17 40.14 -37.74
CA LEU A 840 41.58 40.15 -36.39
C LEU A 840 40.89 38.84 -36.01
N SER A 841 40.51 38.02 -37.02
CA SER A 841 39.91 36.68 -36.80
C SER A 841 40.93 35.64 -36.39
N ASP A 842 42.20 35.80 -36.87
CA ASP A 842 43.27 34.83 -36.62
C ASP A 842 43.94 35.04 -35.23
N LEU A 843 43.88 36.23 -34.69
CA LEU A 843 44.42 36.52 -33.33
C LEU A 843 43.48 36.05 -32.20
N ILE A 844 42.18 35.82 -32.52
CA ILE A 844 41.22 35.27 -31.56
C ILE A 844 41.28 33.75 -31.51
N ALA A 845 41.89 33.11 -32.51
CA ALA A 845 41.99 31.66 -32.63
C ALA A 845 43.16 31.03 -31.85
N MET A 846 44.17 31.83 -31.41
CA MET A 846 45.36 31.27 -30.76
C MET A 846 45.23 31.08 -29.22
N ASP A 847 44.19 31.62 -28.57
CA ASP A 847 44.02 31.48 -27.10
C ASP A 847 43.11 30.29 -26.71
N THR A 848 42.74 29.40 -27.66
CA THR A 848 41.82 28.29 -27.39
C THR A 848 42.51 26.91 -27.44
N TRP A 849 43.81 26.85 -27.45
CA TRP A 849 44.55 25.55 -27.59
C TRP A 849 44.90 24.85 -26.28
N ASP A 850 44.70 25.48 -25.13
CA ASP A 850 45.08 24.88 -23.83
C ASP A 850 43.89 24.35 -22.97
N GLN A 851 42.67 24.22 -23.49
CA GLN A 851 41.53 23.70 -22.73
C GLN A 851 40.78 22.49 -23.34
N HIS A 852 41.35 21.81 -24.34
CA HIS A 852 40.77 20.58 -24.91
C HIS A 852 41.66 19.36 -24.72
N GLN A 853 41.88 18.98 -23.43
CA GLN A 853 42.42 17.66 -23.09
C GLN A 853 41.66 16.94 -21.97
N SER A 854 40.36 17.19 -21.77
CA SER A 854 39.60 16.45 -20.77
C SER A 854 38.16 16.09 -21.13
N GLU A 855 37.77 16.09 -22.39
CA GLU A 855 36.44 15.52 -22.74
C GLU A 855 36.45 15.00 -24.17
N ALA A 856 36.87 13.74 -24.33
CA ALA A 856 36.42 12.87 -25.39
C ALA A 856 36.89 11.43 -25.14
N ALA A 857 36.10 10.69 -24.42
CA ALA A 857 36.10 9.24 -24.47
C ALA A 857 34.65 8.77 -24.33
N ASP A 858 33.95 8.70 -25.42
CA ASP A 858 32.95 7.67 -25.63
C ASP A 858 32.58 7.60 -27.12
N GLY A 859 32.66 6.40 -27.61
CA GLY A 859 32.00 6.05 -28.89
C GLY A 859 32.86 5.44 -29.96
N THR A 860 32.75 4.12 -30.01
CA THR A 860 32.75 3.22 -31.19
C THR A 860 34.01 2.50 -31.62
N GLU A 861 33.93 1.21 -31.39
CA GLU A 861 34.06 0.05 -32.26
C GLU A 861 35.41 -0.27 -32.94
N GLU A 862 35.72 -1.52 -32.65
CA GLU A 862 36.29 -2.58 -33.49
C GLU A 862 37.81 -2.75 -33.68
N THR A 863 38.14 -3.91 -33.24
CA THR A 863 38.94 -5.01 -33.80
C THR A 863 40.43 -5.11 -33.52
N ILE A 864 40.72 -6.24 -32.83
CA ILE A 864 41.76 -7.26 -33.12
C ILE A 864 43.26 -6.86 -33.03
N HIS A 865 43.98 -7.38 -32.11
CA HIS A 865 44.94 -8.49 -32.14
C HIS A 865 45.79 -8.61 -30.87
N GLU A 866 46.03 -9.87 -30.57
CA GLU A 866 46.94 -10.52 -29.62
C GLU A 866 48.35 -9.93 -29.48
N SER A 867 48.87 -9.95 -28.26
CA SER A 867 50.06 -10.77 -27.89
C SER A 867 50.58 -10.49 -26.49
N LYS A 868 50.56 -11.56 -25.68
CA LYS A 868 51.61 -12.12 -24.79
C LYS A 868 52.73 -11.18 -24.30
N THR A 869 52.92 -11.08 -23.00
CA THR A 869 53.83 -11.86 -22.14
C THR A 869 54.09 -11.15 -20.82
N GLN A 870 53.87 -11.86 -19.79
CA GLN A 870 54.77 -12.39 -18.75
C GLN A 870 55.34 -11.45 -17.68
N ASN A 871 54.98 -11.85 -16.42
CA ASN A 871 55.80 -11.95 -15.20
C ASN A 871 56.19 -10.64 -14.49
N SER A 872 55.95 -10.50 -13.23
CA SER A 872 56.47 -11.22 -12.08
C SER A 872 55.95 -10.56 -10.77
N GLU A 873 55.56 -11.39 -9.84
CA GLU A 873 55.56 -11.17 -8.39
C GLU A 873 56.98 -11.04 -7.84
N PRO A 874 57.24 -10.89 -6.49
CA PRO A 874 56.46 -10.39 -5.36
C PRO A 874 57.29 -9.44 -4.45
N CYS A 875 56.74 -9.03 -3.31
CA CYS A 875 57.26 -9.06 -1.93
C CYS A 875 56.57 -8.07 -0.98
N GLU A 876 55.99 -8.63 0.00
CA GLU A 876 56.02 -8.44 1.44
C GLU A 876 56.43 -7.08 2.06
N GLY A 877 55.71 -6.74 3.11
CA GLY A 877 56.22 -5.89 4.19
C GLY A 877 55.16 -5.11 4.99
N ASP A 878 54.66 -5.77 5.98
CA ASP A 878 54.35 -5.37 7.37
C ASP A 878 54.04 -3.88 7.74
N SER A 879 53.05 -3.84 8.56
CA SER A 879 52.90 -3.21 9.90
C SER A 879 52.03 -1.99 10.05
N LEU A 880 50.96 -2.21 10.84
CA LEU A 880 50.48 -1.48 12.02
C LEU A 880 50.29 0.06 11.90
N LEU A 881 49.09 0.51 12.13
CA LEU A 881 48.64 1.23 13.31
C LEU A 881 47.25 1.87 13.10
N GLU A 882 46.52 1.73 14.15
CA GLU A 882 45.24 2.32 14.53
C GLU A 882 45.14 3.85 14.27
N ALA A 883 43.93 4.31 13.98
CA ALA A 883 43.28 5.49 14.60
C ALA A 883 41.87 5.71 14.10
N GLU A 884 40.96 5.58 15.02
CA GLU A 884 39.65 6.26 14.93
C GLU A 884 39.84 7.77 15.00
N PRO A 885 38.86 8.55 14.50
CA PRO A 885 38.41 9.71 15.26
C PRO A 885 36.87 9.82 15.35
N SER A 886 36.38 9.74 16.55
CA SER A 886 35.77 10.80 17.37
C SER A 886 34.70 11.67 16.68
N GLN A 887 33.53 11.52 17.23
CA GLN A 887 32.33 12.36 17.22
C GLN A 887 32.62 13.82 17.59
N GLU A 888 31.86 14.71 16.97
CA GLU A 888 31.53 16.00 17.58
C GLU A 888 30.03 16.26 17.54
N GLU A 889 29.51 16.34 18.73
CA GLU A 889 28.21 16.85 19.14
C GLU A 889 28.12 18.35 18.96
N ASN A 890 26.92 18.87 18.67
CA ASN A 890 26.53 20.20 19.11
C ASN A 890 25.18 20.16 19.82
N LYS A 891 25.25 20.41 21.09
CA LYS A 891 24.12 20.68 21.98
C LYS A 891 23.82 22.18 21.96
N GLU A 892 22.55 22.52 21.90
CA GLU A 892 22.08 23.78 22.47
C GLU A 892 20.95 23.54 23.49
N ASN A 893 21.22 24.18 24.63
CA ASN A 893 20.43 24.15 25.84
C ASN A 893 19.18 25.03 25.74
N HIS A 894 18.10 24.59 26.35
CA HIS A 894 17.19 25.49 27.08
C HIS A 894 16.77 24.86 28.41
N LYS A 895 17.24 25.53 29.46
CA LYS A 895 16.82 25.36 30.85
C LYS A 895 15.44 25.95 31.05
N THR A 896 14.58 25.22 31.73
CA THR A 896 13.56 25.84 32.60
C THR A 896 13.39 25.03 33.87
N THR A 897 13.51 25.75 34.93
CA THR A 897 13.47 25.50 36.36
C THR A 897 12.12 24.99 36.80
N ILE A 898 12.09 23.93 37.58
CA ILE A 898 10.91 23.60 38.40
C ILE A 898 11.34 23.47 39.88
N VAL A 899 10.64 24.20 40.67
CA VAL A 899 10.67 24.32 42.10
C VAL A 899 10.14 23.05 42.76
N ARG A 900 10.83 22.66 43.83
CA ARG A 900 10.45 21.63 44.79
C ARG A 900 9.30 22.10 45.65
N ASP A 901 8.46 21.17 46.11
CA ASP A 901 7.99 21.18 47.50
C ASP A 901 7.84 19.74 48.02
N GLU A 902 8.40 19.59 49.20
CA GLU A 902 8.49 18.40 50.03
C GLU A 902 7.26 18.29 50.95
N SER A 903 6.87 17.05 51.30
CA SER A 903 6.59 16.68 52.72
C SER A 903 6.18 15.22 52.78
N LEU A 904 6.98 14.39 53.41
CA LEU A 904 6.88 13.76 54.76
C LEU A 904 5.78 12.64 54.81
N ILE A 905 6.00 11.46 55.27
CA ILE A 905 6.59 10.79 56.43
C ILE A 905 6.42 9.26 56.27
N GLU A 906 7.26 8.42 56.51
CA GLU A 906 7.86 7.53 57.53
C GLU A 906 7.45 6.07 57.25
N LYS A 907 8.22 5.06 57.45
CA LYS A 907 9.34 4.51 58.20
C LYS A 907 9.69 3.13 57.66
N THR A 908 10.96 2.87 57.71
CA THR A 908 11.75 1.66 57.53
C THR A 908 11.48 0.55 58.56
N PRO A 909 12.07 -0.69 58.49
CA PRO A 909 13.46 -0.92 58.05
C PRO A 909 13.71 -2.28 57.28
N GLY A 910 14.83 -2.34 56.63
CA GLY A 910 15.44 -3.50 56.05
C GLY A 910 16.12 -4.43 57.10
N PRO A 911 17.01 -5.35 56.80
CA PRO A 911 18.07 -5.33 55.80
C PRO A 911 18.36 -6.70 55.10
N GLY A 912 19.25 -6.71 54.13
CA GLY A 912 20.04 -7.88 53.91
C GLY A 912 20.36 -8.38 52.51
N LYS A 913 21.41 -7.85 51.92
CA LYS A 913 22.57 -8.46 51.27
C LYS A 913 22.43 -9.71 50.37
N LYS A 914 23.04 -9.55 49.22
CA LYS A 914 23.96 -10.43 48.45
C LYS A 914 23.43 -11.21 47.24
N ARG A 915 23.92 -10.78 46.10
CA ARG A 915 24.75 -11.46 45.08
C ARG A 915 24.57 -12.99 44.96
N ARG A 916 24.38 -13.37 43.72
CA ARG A 916 25.09 -14.35 42.86
C ARG A 916 24.10 -15.10 42.02
N THR A 917 24.25 -14.95 40.71
CA THR A 917 24.85 -15.87 39.73
C THR A 917 24.32 -17.29 39.73
N SER A 918 23.95 -17.67 38.52
CA SER A 918 24.19 -18.95 37.87
C SER A 918 23.37 -20.15 38.24
N GLU A 919 22.92 -20.77 37.20
CA GLU A 919 23.00 -22.20 36.92
C GLU A 919 22.03 -23.14 37.63
N ILE A 920 21.73 -24.11 36.77
CA ILE A 920 21.32 -25.48 37.10
C ILE A 920 19.79 -25.63 37.14
N GLY A 921 19.23 -26.32 36.24
CA GLY A 921 19.60 -27.57 35.68
C GLY A 921 19.13 -28.69 36.58
N LYS A 922 18.39 -29.53 35.98
CA LYS A 922 18.27 -30.95 36.28
C LYS A 922 17.90 -31.39 37.72
N HIS A 923 17.03 -32.33 37.68
CA HIS A 923 16.62 -33.31 38.68
C HIS A 923 15.51 -32.91 39.62
N LEU A 924 14.36 -33.55 39.38
CA LEU A 924 13.87 -34.52 40.35
C LEU A 924 12.81 -35.41 39.65
N LYS A 925 13.25 -36.56 39.20
CA LYS A 925 12.52 -37.83 39.22
C LYS A 925 12.58 -38.33 40.63
N THR A 926 11.44 -38.66 41.17
CA THR A 926 11.10 -39.76 42.09
C THR A 926 9.62 -39.54 42.37
N GLY A 927 8.72 -40.37 42.03
CA GLY A 927 8.66 -41.79 42.30
C GLY A 927 7.77 -41.95 43.53
N ILE A 928 6.45 -42.09 43.36
CA ILE A 928 5.66 -42.95 44.27
C ILE A 928 4.59 -43.57 43.37
N ALA A 929 4.88 -44.82 43.05
CA ALA A 929 3.90 -45.80 42.65
C ALA A 929 3.14 -46.23 43.91
N LYS A 930 1.83 -46.17 43.89
CA LYS A 930 1.00 -47.06 44.70
C LYS A 930 -0.12 -47.61 43.83
N LYS A 931 0.03 -48.89 43.55
CA LYS A 931 -0.95 -49.88 43.15
C LYS A 931 -2.20 -49.76 44.03
N VAL A 932 -3.36 -49.76 43.43
CA VAL A 932 -4.53 -50.44 44.01
C VAL A 932 -5.20 -51.23 42.90
N LYS A 933 -5.47 -52.45 43.24
CA LYS A 933 -5.95 -53.57 42.46
C LYS A 933 -7.36 -53.37 41.92
N THR A 934 -7.53 -53.90 40.75
CA THR A 934 -8.73 -54.41 40.12
C THR A 934 -9.77 -55.04 41.06
N ARG A 935 -11.05 -54.72 40.80
CA ARG A 935 -12.12 -55.71 40.95
C ARG A 935 -13.11 -55.50 39.80
N LYS A 936 -13.22 -56.53 38.98
CA LYS A 936 -14.27 -56.84 38.07
C LYS A 936 -15.59 -56.95 38.84
N ASN A 937 -16.66 -56.49 38.30
CA ASN A 937 -17.93 -57.27 38.21
C ASN A 937 -18.84 -56.60 37.15
N LYS A 938 -19.21 -57.39 36.19
CA LYS A 938 -20.39 -57.37 35.33
C LYS A 938 -21.56 -58.03 36.13
N PRO A 939 -22.81 -58.01 35.61
CA PRO A 939 -23.64 -57.10 34.88
C PRO A 939 -25.04 -56.97 35.53
N LEU A 940 -25.74 -55.89 35.23
CA LEU A 940 -27.18 -55.99 34.83
C LEU A 940 -27.52 -54.72 34.08
#